data_5b71a03e5091ca5434577255adda9caa
#
_entry.id   5b71a03e5091ca5434577255adda9caa
#
_cell.length_a   1.000
_cell.length_b   1.000
_cell.length_c   1.000
_cell.angle_alpha   90.00
_cell.angle_beta   90.00
_cell.angle_gamma   90.00
#
_symmetry.space_group_name_H-M   'P 1'
#
loop_
_entity.id
_entity.type
_entity.pdbx_description
1 polymer ?
#
loop_
_entity_poly.entity_id
_entity_poly.type
_entity_poly.pdbx_seq_one_letter_code
_entity_poly.pdbx_strand_id
1 'polypeptide(L)'
;MSQTFETQLGGRTLTIESGKLARLAGGSVTVRYGDTMVLGTANRSEPRPGLDFFPLTVDFEERMYAAGKIPGGFIKREARPSEHAILACRMTDRPIRPLFPKGYKDDVQIVLTVLSTDQENDPDVIGTIAASAALTISEIPFNGPIGSIRVGRIDGEFVVNPTYTQLQSSELDLIVAGTRDAIMMVEAGANLLPEDVMAEAILFGHRSLQPIIGIQEELQKALGKAKRLPYLEPTPDSVLDFASATDAKRELVVIDVETTGTDPKMSDLVEVAAVKVKGTKIVERWSTFVNPGRPIVGNQMHGITDKDVKGAPSPKEAAEQLLAFVGDATIVGHNVGFDLGFIEEAKGDGVRFTPGTYLDTLVIAREGYPGAESYKLGDLARFFGIELSQGHRALADAEATANLLVWFANDLPGRINKLRDAIADAVRASRNGGDTTKLLEAARRDARVSKGLFGLLRKKTVRRLVVDEGIRIDGRALNEIRPITVEVGLVPRAHGSGLFTRGETQALTVATLGSSSDVQRIDTISPETEKRYLHHYNFPPYSTGENKMMRGPSRRDIGHGHLAERALVPVLPSHDEFPYVIRLVSECVTSNGSTSMASTCGSTLALMDAGVPITAPVAGAAMGLISEPDGSFVVLTDILGQEDAIGDMDFKVTGTRDGITALQMDIKVQGISEAIIRDGLKQA
;
A
#
# COMPACT_ATOMS: atom_id res chain seq x y z
N MET A 1 27.78 20.86 -2.96
CA MET A 1 27.15 22.17 -3.23
C MET A 1 25.66 21.93 -3.33
N SER A 2 24.83 22.89 -2.90
CA SER A 2 23.38 22.80 -3.14
C SER A 2 23.07 22.96 -4.62
N GLN A 3 22.02 22.28 -5.08
CA GLN A 3 21.48 22.44 -6.43
C GLN A 3 20.00 22.74 -6.34
N THR A 4 19.54 23.63 -7.22
CA THR A 4 18.18 24.14 -7.26
C THR A 4 17.57 23.84 -8.62
N PHE A 5 16.31 23.38 -8.61
CA PHE A 5 15.51 23.06 -9.78
C PHE A 5 14.19 23.81 -9.68
N GLU A 6 13.69 24.35 -10.79
CA GLU A 6 12.50 25.20 -10.81
C GLU A 6 11.55 24.84 -11.94
N THR A 7 10.25 25.00 -11.68
CA THR A 7 9.21 24.89 -12.71
C THR A 7 8.08 25.86 -12.43
N GLN A 8 7.27 26.19 -13.43
CA GLN A 8 6.08 27.01 -13.28
C GLN A 8 4.85 26.14 -13.00
N LEU A 9 4.08 26.52 -12.00
CA LEU A 9 2.88 25.81 -11.59
C LEU A 9 1.79 26.82 -11.19
N GLY A 10 0.65 26.81 -11.88
CA GLY A 10 -0.43 27.75 -11.59
C GLY A 10 -0.01 29.23 -11.61
N GLY A 11 0.91 29.59 -12.51
CA GLY A 11 1.43 30.96 -12.63
C GLY A 11 2.45 31.39 -11.57
N ARG A 12 2.91 30.45 -10.72
CA ARG A 12 3.93 30.69 -9.67
C ARG A 12 5.07 29.69 -9.81
N THR A 13 6.26 30.07 -9.32
CA THR A 13 7.45 29.20 -9.34
C THR A 13 7.40 28.20 -8.19
N LEU A 14 7.55 26.91 -8.53
CA LEU A 14 7.86 25.82 -7.61
C LEU A 14 9.36 25.57 -7.66
N THR A 15 10.03 25.58 -6.52
CA THR A 15 11.48 25.37 -6.40
C THR A 15 11.77 24.15 -5.57
N ILE A 16 12.66 23.25 -6.03
CA ILE A 16 13.21 22.12 -5.26
C ILE A 16 14.72 22.32 -5.10
N GLU A 17 15.20 22.43 -3.85
CA GLU A 17 16.63 22.51 -3.54
C GLU A 17 17.10 21.29 -2.77
N SER A 18 18.26 20.73 -3.12
CA SER A 18 18.90 19.63 -2.39
C SER A 18 20.37 19.93 -2.08
N GLY A 19 20.92 19.25 -1.07
CA GLY A 19 22.33 19.35 -0.68
C GLY A 19 22.64 20.45 0.36
N LYS A 20 21.66 21.22 0.82
CA LYS A 20 21.85 22.29 1.83
C LYS A 20 21.52 21.83 3.25
N LEU A 21 20.35 21.25 3.45
CA LEU A 21 19.84 20.80 4.75
C LEU A 21 19.82 19.27 4.85
N ALA A 22 19.86 18.75 6.07
CA ALA A 22 19.69 17.33 6.40
C ALA A 22 20.59 16.37 5.60
N ARG A 23 21.87 16.68 5.42
CA ARG A 23 22.83 15.96 4.56
C ARG A 23 23.10 14.52 4.98
N LEU A 24 22.76 14.12 6.19
CA LEU A 24 22.91 12.75 6.69
C LEU A 24 21.71 11.86 6.35
N ALA A 25 20.61 12.44 5.87
CA ALA A 25 19.46 11.65 5.43
C ALA A 25 19.76 10.88 4.14
N GLY A 26 19.07 9.76 3.94
CA GLY A 26 19.14 8.97 2.71
C GLY A 26 18.81 9.81 1.47
N GLY A 27 17.76 10.62 1.56
CA GLY A 27 17.40 11.69 0.64
C GLY A 27 16.88 12.90 1.40
N SER A 28 17.21 14.12 0.96
CA SER A 28 16.71 15.36 1.57
C SER A 28 16.54 16.47 0.53
N VAL A 29 15.42 17.16 0.60
CA VAL A 29 15.08 18.31 -0.26
C VAL A 29 14.33 19.37 0.54
N THR A 30 14.43 20.63 0.11
CA THR A 30 13.45 21.67 0.46
C THR A 30 12.62 22.00 -0.77
N VAL A 31 11.30 22.05 -0.59
CA VAL A 31 10.37 22.48 -1.64
C VAL A 31 9.75 23.80 -1.20
N ARG A 32 9.75 24.77 -2.11
CA ARG A 32 9.19 26.10 -1.87
C ARG A 32 8.17 26.44 -2.96
N TYR A 33 7.05 27.01 -2.55
CA TYR A 33 6.01 27.54 -3.42
C TYR A 33 5.42 28.81 -2.77
N GLY A 34 5.60 29.97 -3.39
CA GLY A 34 5.44 31.24 -2.70
C GLY A 34 6.45 31.39 -1.55
N ASP A 35 5.99 31.78 -0.38
CA ASP A 35 6.81 31.79 0.85
C ASP A 35 6.54 30.59 1.76
N THR A 36 5.71 29.64 1.33
CA THR A 36 5.58 28.35 2.00
C THR A 36 6.73 27.42 1.60
N MET A 37 7.42 26.84 2.60
CA MET A 37 8.61 25.99 2.42
C MET A 37 8.55 24.76 3.34
N VAL A 38 8.76 23.58 2.76
CA VAL A 38 8.78 22.29 3.47
C VAL A 38 10.11 21.58 3.24
N LEU A 39 10.74 21.12 4.32
CA LEU A 39 11.87 20.19 4.29
C LEU A 39 11.32 18.76 4.29
N GLY A 40 11.63 17.98 3.26
CA GLY A 40 11.34 16.55 3.18
C GLY A 40 12.61 15.73 3.31
N THR A 41 12.57 14.70 4.15
CA THR A 41 13.65 13.72 4.32
C THR A 41 13.12 12.31 4.21
N ALA A 42 13.92 11.40 3.64
CA ALA A 42 13.62 9.98 3.54
C ALA A 42 14.81 9.16 4.04
N ASN A 43 14.55 8.27 4.99
CA ASN A 43 15.53 7.36 5.57
C ASN A 43 15.00 5.94 5.56
N ARG A 44 15.91 4.97 5.56
CA ARG A 44 15.61 3.55 5.72
C ARG A 44 16.48 2.91 6.78
N SER A 45 15.99 1.85 7.39
CA SER A 45 16.78 0.92 8.21
C SER A 45 16.45 -0.53 7.84
N GLU A 46 17.26 -1.46 8.32
CA GLU A 46 17.04 -2.89 8.10
C GLU A 46 15.66 -3.34 8.63
N PRO A 47 15.07 -4.40 8.04
CA PRO A 47 13.76 -4.91 8.44
C PRO A 47 13.71 -5.27 9.93
N ARG A 48 12.62 -4.94 10.58
CA ARG A 48 12.39 -5.37 11.98
C ARG A 48 11.99 -6.84 12.02
N PRO A 49 12.63 -7.68 12.86
CA PRO A 49 12.24 -9.09 12.97
C PRO A 49 10.76 -9.26 13.32
N GLY A 50 10.10 -10.21 12.66
CA GLY A 50 8.71 -10.58 12.94
C GLY A 50 7.63 -9.68 12.33
N LEU A 51 7.98 -8.68 11.51
CA LEU A 51 6.99 -7.92 10.73
C LEU A 51 6.73 -8.61 9.41
N ASP A 52 5.46 -8.78 9.09
CA ASP A 52 4.94 -9.37 7.85
C ASP A 52 4.41 -8.34 6.84
N PHE A 53 4.50 -7.05 7.17
CA PHE A 53 4.04 -5.94 6.34
C PHE A 53 5.16 -4.90 6.13
N PHE A 54 4.97 -4.02 5.14
CA PHE A 54 5.88 -2.90 4.86
C PHE A 54 5.70 -1.74 5.86
N PRO A 55 6.69 -1.47 6.73
CA PRO A 55 6.61 -0.42 7.74
C PRO A 55 7.02 0.94 7.15
N LEU A 56 6.10 1.60 6.45
CA LEU A 56 6.25 2.99 6.02
C LEU A 56 5.65 3.93 7.06
N THR A 57 6.45 4.86 7.56
CA THR A 57 6.02 5.92 8.46
C THR A 57 6.19 7.27 7.77
N VAL A 58 5.12 8.07 7.73
CA VAL A 58 5.14 9.47 7.28
C VAL A 58 4.75 10.34 8.45
N ASP A 59 5.61 11.30 8.78
CA ASP A 59 5.38 12.30 9.82
C ASP A 59 5.39 13.69 9.21
N PHE A 60 4.38 14.49 9.53
CA PHE A 60 4.22 15.86 9.08
C PHE A 60 4.29 16.79 10.31
N GLU A 61 5.32 17.63 10.35
CA GLU A 61 5.67 18.44 11.49
C GLU A 61 5.33 19.91 11.23
N GLU A 62 4.23 20.37 11.77
CA GLU A 62 3.85 21.78 11.80
C GLU A 62 4.64 22.47 12.91
N ARG A 63 5.50 23.42 12.53
CA ARG A 63 6.25 24.24 13.46
C ARG A 63 5.62 25.63 13.52
N MET A 64 5.19 26.05 14.71
CA MET A 64 4.49 27.33 14.89
C MET A 64 5.35 28.53 14.45
N TYR A 65 6.69 28.40 14.55
CA TYR A 65 7.60 29.42 14.03
C TYR A 65 7.47 29.63 12.50
N ALA A 66 7.00 28.63 11.76
CA ALA A 66 6.78 28.74 10.31
C ALA A 66 5.75 29.84 9.96
N ALA A 67 4.78 30.05 10.84
CA ALA A 67 3.80 31.14 10.76
C ALA A 67 4.15 32.35 11.66
N GLY A 68 5.38 32.40 12.18
CA GLY A 68 5.79 33.49 13.11
C GLY A 68 5.09 33.42 14.47
N LYS A 69 4.55 32.29 14.87
CA LYS A 69 3.78 32.11 16.10
C LYS A 69 4.57 31.34 17.18
N ILE A 70 4.23 31.60 18.46
CA ILE A 70 4.65 30.79 19.60
C ILE A 70 3.45 29.89 19.98
N PRO A 71 3.64 28.58 20.25
CA PRO A 71 2.56 27.68 20.63
C PRO A 71 1.74 28.21 21.81
N GLY A 72 0.40 28.16 21.70
CA GLY A 72 -0.53 28.72 22.69
C GLY A 72 -0.59 27.98 24.02
N GLY A 73 -0.23 26.68 24.05
CA GLY A 73 -0.26 25.86 25.25
C GLY A 73 0.67 26.31 26.38
N PHE A 74 0.48 25.80 27.58
CA PHE A 74 1.25 26.17 28.76
C PHE A 74 2.77 25.94 28.61
N ILE A 75 3.17 24.81 27.97
CA ILE A 75 4.58 24.43 27.76
C ILE A 75 5.26 25.27 26.66
N LYS A 76 4.50 26.00 25.84
CA LYS A 76 4.99 26.78 24.69
C LYS A 76 5.82 25.96 23.69
N ARG A 77 5.44 24.71 23.49
CA ARG A 77 6.06 23.77 22.58
C ARG A 77 4.98 22.91 21.89
N GLU A 78 5.20 22.59 20.62
CA GLU A 78 4.39 21.63 19.88
C GLU A 78 4.49 20.23 20.54
N ALA A 79 3.37 19.53 20.69
CA ALA A 79 3.32 18.24 21.37
C ALA A 79 2.72 17.15 20.46
N ARG A 80 1.41 17.16 20.29
CA ARG A 80 0.72 16.20 19.40
C ARG A 80 0.51 16.82 18.03
N PRO A 81 0.62 16.00 16.95
CA PRO A 81 0.25 16.48 15.62
C PRO A 81 -1.19 17.02 15.61
N SER A 82 -1.42 18.10 14.88
CA SER A 82 -2.77 18.61 14.62
C SER A 82 -3.58 17.64 13.76
N GLU A 83 -4.88 17.84 13.66
CA GLU A 83 -5.73 17.08 12.74
C GLU A 83 -5.24 17.27 11.29
N HIS A 84 -4.92 18.50 10.90
CA HIS A 84 -4.35 18.82 9.58
C HIS A 84 -3.04 18.08 9.32
N ALA A 85 -2.10 18.05 10.26
CA ALA A 85 -0.84 17.30 10.12
C ALA A 85 -1.09 15.80 9.93
N ILE A 86 -2.06 15.22 10.63
CA ILE A 86 -2.42 13.79 10.48
C ILE A 86 -3.03 13.53 9.09
N LEU A 87 -3.87 14.44 8.59
CA LEU A 87 -4.45 14.34 7.24
C LEU A 87 -3.36 14.49 6.17
N ALA A 88 -2.42 15.42 6.31
CA ALA A 88 -1.28 15.58 5.42
C ALA A 88 -0.38 14.33 5.38
N CYS A 89 -0.14 13.66 6.54
CA CYS A 89 0.53 12.36 6.58
C CYS A 89 -0.19 11.32 5.72
N ARG A 90 -1.51 11.22 5.83
CA ARG A 90 -2.32 10.27 5.09
C ARG A 90 -2.34 10.57 3.59
N MET A 91 -2.49 11.84 3.25
CA MET A 91 -2.46 12.33 1.86
C MET A 91 -1.14 11.99 1.17
N THR A 92 -0.02 12.02 1.91
CA THR A 92 1.31 11.67 1.41
C THR A 92 1.52 10.15 1.35
N ASP A 93 1.13 9.39 2.40
CA ASP A 93 1.33 7.93 2.49
C ASP A 93 0.58 7.17 1.39
N ARG A 94 -0.68 7.56 1.10
CA ARG A 94 -1.57 6.84 0.19
C ARG A 94 -1.04 6.73 -1.25
N PRO A 95 -0.60 7.79 -1.93
CA PRO A 95 -0.08 7.70 -3.29
C PRO A 95 1.35 7.14 -3.38
N ILE A 96 2.13 7.20 -2.29
CA ILE A 96 3.53 6.75 -2.26
C ILE A 96 3.63 5.24 -2.00
N ARG A 97 2.84 4.70 -1.08
CA ARG A 97 2.92 3.31 -0.62
C ARG A 97 2.81 2.26 -1.72
N PRO A 98 1.91 2.37 -2.72
CA PRO A 98 1.81 1.39 -3.81
C PRO A 98 3.01 1.35 -4.74
N LEU A 99 3.90 2.36 -4.69
CA LEU A 99 5.05 2.50 -5.57
C LEU A 99 6.33 1.82 -5.03
N PHE A 100 6.25 1.18 -3.87
CA PHE A 100 7.34 0.34 -3.39
C PHE A 100 7.23 -1.08 -3.96
N PRO A 101 8.37 -1.80 -4.13
CA PRO A 101 8.35 -3.17 -4.60
C PRO A 101 7.51 -4.08 -3.68
N LYS A 102 6.77 -5.02 -4.27
CA LYS A 102 6.05 -6.04 -3.50
C LYS A 102 7.02 -6.86 -2.65
N GLY A 103 6.68 -7.07 -1.38
CA GLY A 103 7.54 -7.80 -0.45
C GLY A 103 8.66 -6.96 0.18
N TYR A 104 8.76 -5.67 -0.13
CA TYR A 104 9.69 -4.76 0.53
C TYR A 104 9.36 -4.63 2.02
N LYS A 105 10.36 -4.82 2.91
CA LYS A 105 10.16 -4.88 4.36
C LYS A 105 11.09 -3.95 5.16
N ASP A 106 12.02 -3.23 4.50
CA ASP A 106 12.84 -2.25 5.22
C ASP A 106 11.93 -1.20 5.88
N ASP A 107 12.35 -0.72 7.05
CA ASP A 107 11.64 0.33 7.77
C ASP A 107 11.95 1.68 7.12
N VAL A 108 10.97 2.29 6.48
CA VAL A 108 11.10 3.58 5.81
C VAL A 108 10.40 4.66 6.60
N GLN A 109 11.13 5.73 6.91
CA GLN A 109 10.59 6.92 7.54
C GLN A 109 10.76 8.14 6.63
N ILE A 110 9.66 8.86 6.42
CA ILE A 110 9.59 10.15 5.75
C ILE A 110 9.20 11.20 6.79
N VAL A 111 10.00 12.24 6.94
CA VAL A 111 9.67 13.36 7.82
C VAL A 111 9.56 14.64 6.98
N LEU A 112 8.42 15.28 7.08
CA LEU A 112 8.07 16.53 6.41
C LEU A 112 8.00 17.63 7.47
N THR A 113 8.87 18.62 7.40
CA THR A 113 8.89 19.73 8.37
C THR A 113 8.55 21.04 7.66
N VAL A 114 7.47 21.67 8.08
CA VAL A 114 7.10 23.00 7.58
C VAL A 114 8.03 24.04 8.19
N LEU A 115 8.88 24.65 7.36
CA LEU A 115 9.87 25.63 7.78
C LEU A 115 9.37 27.07 7.66
N SER A 116 8.44 27.32 6.72
CA SER A 116 7.80 28.61 6.49
C SER A 116 6.41 28.40 5.90
N THR A 117 5.45 29.26 6.23
CA THR A 117 4.15 29.36 5.58
C THR A 117 3.76 30.83 5.41
N ASP A 118 3.28 31.16 4.23
CA ASP A 118 2.69 32.47 3.91
C ASP A 118 1.20 32.56 4.30
N GLN A 119 0.62 31.48 4.84
CA GLN A 119 -0.79 31.35 5.18
C GLN A 119 -1.74 31.57 3.98
N GLU A 120 -1.23 31.41 2.76
CA GLU A 120 -1.97 31.43 1.50
C GLU A 120 -1.78 30.12 0.73
N ASN A 121 -0.56 29.56 0.75
CA ASN A 121 -0.25 28.30 0.08
C ASN A 121 -0.19 27.16 1.09
N ASP A 122 -1.08 26.16 0.92
CA ASP A 122 -1.15 25.00 1.83
C ASP A 122 0.15 24.16 1.76
N PRO A 123 0.80 23.89 2.89
CA PRO A 123 2.03 23.11 2.92
C PRO A 123 1.82 21.60 2.68
N ASP A 124 0.61 21.07 2.70
CA ASP A 124 0.31 19.64 2.57
C ASP A 124 0.67 19.07 1.19
N VAL A 125 0.24 19.76 0.13
CA VAL A 125 0.56 19.39 -1.26
C VAL A 125 2.06 19.48 -1.52
N ILE A 126 2.70 20.56 -1.01
CA ILE A 126 4.14 20.80 -1.13
C ILE A 126 4.93 19.74 -0.35
N GLY A 127 4.42 19.31 0.80
CA GLY A 127 4.97 18.22 1.60
C GLY A 127 4.97 16.89 0.83
N THR A 128 3.89 16.57 0.13
CA THR A 128 3.82 15.36 -0.70
C THR A 128 4.86 15.39 -1.84
N ILE A 129 5.08 16.55 -2.47
CA ILE A 129 6.15 16.73 -3.47
C ILE A 129 7.53 16.54 -2.83
N ALA A 130 7.75 17.09 -1.63
CA ALA A 130 9.01 16.94 -0.91
C ALA A 130 9.30 15.49 -0.52
N ALA A 131 8.30 14.74 -0.10
CA ALA A 131 8.40 13.30 0.17
C ALA A 131 8.81 12.52 -1.08
N SER A 132 8.14 12.77 -2.20
CA SER A 132 8.44 12.14 -3.48
C SER A 132 9.86 12.45 -3.96
N ALA A 133 10.26 13.72 -3.93
CA ALA A 133 11.59 14.15 -4.37
C ALA A 133 12.71 13.56 -3.49
N ALA A 134 12.52 13.53 -2.15
CA ALA A 134 13.47 12.92 -1.23
C ALA A 134 13.64 11.41 -1.47
N LEU A 135 12.54 10.68 -1.69
CA LEU A 135 12.58 9.26 -2.08
C LEU A 135 13.27 9.07 -3.43
N THR A 136 12.97 9.92 -4.40
CA THR A 136 13.49 9.82 -5.78
C THR A 136 15.02 9.90 -5.81
N ILE A 137 15.65 10.80 -5.02
CA ILE A 137 17.10 10.93 -4.95
C ILE A 137 17.79 9.97 -3.98
N SER A 138 17.03 9.31 -3.10
CA SER A 138 17.57 8.36 -2.11
C SER A 138 17.95 7.01 -2.73
N GLU A 139 18.62 6.16 -1.96
CA GLU A 139 18.87 4.76 -2.30
C GLU A 139 17.64 3.85 -2.16
N ILE A 140 16.54 4.36 -1.59
CA ILE A 140 15.31 3.59 -1.32
C ILE A 140 14.66 3.21 -2.65
N PRO A 141 14.26 1.92 -2.86
CA PRO A 141 13.58 1.49 -4.06
C PRO A 141 12.15 2.08 -4.11
N PHE A 142 11.96 3.03 -4.99
CA PHE A 142 10.73 3.77 -5.17
C PHE A 142 10.45 3.97 -6.66
N ASN A 143 9.28 3.52 -7.14
CA ASN A 143 8.87 3.56 -8.54
C ASN A 143 8.12 4.86 -8.91
N GLY A 144 8.45 5.97 -8.21
CA GLY A 144 8.03 7.32 -8.57
C GLY A 144 8.97 7.96 -9.60
N PRO A 145 8.92 9.30 -9.76
CA PRO A 145 8.27 10.26 -8.85
C PRO A 145 6.75 10.37 -9.00
N ILE A 146 6.13 11.02 -7.99
CA ILE A 146 4.76 11.50 -8.07
C ILE A 146 4.71 13.02 -8.02
N GLY A 147 3.69 13.61 -8.68
CA GLY A 147 3.26 14.97 -8.45
C GLY A 147 2.02 15.00 -7.55
N SER A 148 1.81 16.12 -6.87
CA SER A 148 0.58 16.42 -6.12
C SER A 148 0.20 17.87 -6.34
N ILE A 149 -1.09 18.14 -6.55
CA ILE A 149 -1.63 19.49 -6.68
C ILE A 149 -3.01 19.58 -6.03
N ARG A 150 -3.40 20.81 -5.70
CA ARG A 150 -4.76 21.18 -5.34
C ARG A 150 -5.46 21.80 -6.56
N VAL A 151 -6.72 21.49 -6.79
CA VAL A 151 -7.56 22.07 -7.84
C VAL A 151 -8.77 22.72 -7.19
N GLY A 152 -8.95 24.01 -7.42
CA GLY A 152 -10.16 24.75 -7.12
C GLY A 152 -11.04 24.92 -8.36
N ARG A 153 -12.29 25.37 -8.16
CA ARG A 153 -13.20 25.82 -9.23
C ARG A 153 -13.84 27.13 -8.82
N ILE A 154 -13.48 28.21 -9.53
CA ILE A 154 -13.91 29.59 -9.22
C ILE A 154 -14.54 30.17 -10.50
N ASP A 155 -15.72 30.71 -10.41
CA ASP A 155 -16.48 31.27 -11.55
C ASP A 155 -16.57 30.28 -12.76
N GLY A 156 -16.65 28.97 -12.44
CA GLY A 156 -16.73 27.91 -13.45
C GLY A 156 -15.39 27.42 -14.02
N GLU A 157 -14.27 28.08 -13.71
CA GLU A 157 -12.93 27.75 -14.22
C GLU A 157 -12.09 26.99 -13.19
N PHE A 158 -11.27 26.02 -13.64
CA PHE A 158 -10.35 25.30 -12.77
C PHE A 158 -9.09 26.10 -12.49
N VAL A 159 -8.70 26.14 -11.22
CA VAL A 159 -7.51 26.86 -10.71
C VAL A 159 -6.54 25.87 -10.06
N VAL A 160 -5.28 25.93 -10.48
CA VAL A 160 -4.19 25.10 -9.89
C VAL A 160 -3.64 25.77 -8.64
N ASN A 161 -3.58 25.00 -7.55
CA ASN A 161 -3.11 25.45 -6.24
C ASN A 161 -3.74 26.79 -5.80
N PRO A 162 -5.09 26.85 -5.67
CA PRO A 162 -5.75 28.05 -5.18
C PRO A 162 -5.24 28.38 -3.79
N THR A 163 -5.11 29.70 -3.49
CA THR A 163 -4.75 30.15 -2.14
C THR A 163 -5.89 29.91 -1.16
N TYR A 164 -5.62 29.97 0.14
CA TYR A 164 -6.70 29.91 1.17
C TYR A 164 -7.77 30.99 0.95
N THR A 165 -7.37 32.19 0.56
CA THR A 165 -8.31 33.26 0.19
C THR A 165 -9.19 32.87 -1.01
N GLN A 166 -8.60 32.27 -2.05
CA GLN A 166 -9.34 31.79 -3.23
C GLN A 166 -10.25 30.61 -2.91
N LEU A 167 -9.84 29.71 -2.00
CA LEU A 167 -10.68 28.57 -1.59
C LEU A 167 -11.99 28.99 -0.91
N GLN A 168 -12.05 30.16 -0.30
CA GLN A 168 -13.29 30.67 0.30
C GLN A 168 -14.42 30.91 -0.73
N SER A 169 -14.05 31.17 -1.99
CA SER A 169 -15.02 31.33 -3.10
C SER A 169 -15.06 30.13 -4.05
N SER A 170 -14.28 29.10 -3.78
CA SER A 170 -14.19 27.92 -4.63
C SER A 170 -15.33 26.94 -4.37
N GLU A 171 -15.97 26.46 -5.45
CA GLU A 171 -16.95 25.36 -5.38
C GLU A 171 -16.31 23.98 -5.22
N LEU A 172 -14.98 23.90 -5.35
CA LEU A 172 -14.21 22.67 -5.32
C LEU A 172 -12.92 22.86 -4.51
N ASP A 173 -12.62 21.91 -3.66
CA ASP A 173 -11.33 21.72 -3.03
C ASP A 173 -10.89 20.27 -3.28
N LEU A 174 -10.13 20.06 -4.35
CA LEU A 174 -9.72 18.75 -4.83
C LEU A 174 -8.20 18.61 -4.78
N ILE A 175 -7.71 17.53 -4.19
CA ILE A 175 -6.30 17.15 -4.24
C ILE A 175 -6.15 15.93 -5.16
N VAL A 176 -5.20 16.03 -6.09
CA VAL A 176 -4.84 14.95 -7.02
C VAL A 176 -3.35 14.67 -6.88
N ALA A 177 -3.01 13.41 -6.65
CA ALA A 177 -1.63 12.94 -6.69
C ALA A 177 -1.50 11.77 -7.67
N GLY A 178 -0.38 11.73 -8.41
CA GLY A 178 -0.18 10.68 -9.41
C GLY A 178 1.24 10.63 -9.95
N THR A 179 1.52 9.55 -10.67
CA THR A 179 2.72 9.39 -11.51
C THR A 179 2.51 10.07 -12.86
N ARG A 180 3.49 9.96 -13.77
CA ARG A 180 3.37 10.49 -15.13
C ARG A 180 2.14 9.94 -15.86
N ASP A 181 1.90 8.65 -15.71
CA ASP A 181 0.91 7.93 -16.51
C ASP A 181 -0.37 7.59 -15.73
N ALA A 182 -0.39 7.83 -14.40
CA ALA A 182 -1.42 7.28 -13.54
C ALA A 182 -1.83 8.21 -12.39
N ILE A 183 -3.14 8.34 -12.19
CA ILE A 183 -3.72 8.92 -10.98
C ILE A 183 -3.59 7.88 -9.86
N MET A 184 -3.02 8.28 -8.72
CA MET A 184 -2.76 7.40 -7.58
C MET A 184 -3.64 7.69 -6.37
N MET A 185 -4.08 8.94 -6.18
CA MET A 185 -4.90 9.34 -5.07
C MET A 185 -5.72 10.57 -5.43
N VAL A 186 -6.96 10.59 -4.98
CA VAL A 186 -7.86 11.73 -5.09
C VAL A 186 -8.58 11.94 -3.75
N GLU A 187 -8.71 13.20 -3.33
CA GLU A 187 -9.52 13.59 -2.18
C GLU A 187 -10.16 14.95 -2.44
N ALA A 188 -11.48 15.06 -2.26
CA ALA A 188 -12.18 16.30 -2.54
C ALA A 188 -13.32 16.60 -1.56
N GLY A 189 -13.57 17.91 -1.36
CA GLY A 189 -14.83 18.47 -0.97
C GLY A 189 -15.39 19.29 -2.14
N ALA A 190 -16.68 19.24 -2.37
CA ALA A 190 -17.33 19.91 -3.47
C ALA A 190 -18.69 20.47 -3.06
N ASN A 191 -19.06 21.60 -3.63
CA ASN A 191 -20.34 22.24 -3.38
C ASN A 191 -21.36 21.81 -4.42
N LEU A 192 -21.88 20.56 -4.27
CA LEU A 192 -22.92 19.96 -5.13
C LEU A 192 -22.54 19.95 -6.62
N LEU A 193 -21.29 19.58 -6.92
CA LEU A 193 -20.84 19.54 -8.31
C LEU A 193 -21.29 18.26 -9.04
N PRO A 194 -21.68 18.37 -10.35
CA PRO A 194 -22.01 17.23 -11.17
C PRO A 194 -20.83 16.26 -11.36
N GLU A 195 -21.12 14.98 -11.61
CA GLU A 195 -20.14 13.92 -11.76
C GLU A 195 -19.17 14.15 -12.94
N ASP A 196 -19.64 14.70 -14.05
CA ASP A 196 -18.81 15.02 -15.21
C ASP A 196 -17.81 16.16 -14.91
N VAL A 197 -18.23 17.18 -14.16
CA VAL A 197 -17.35 18.26 -13.69
C VAL A 197 -16.28 17.71 -12.73
N MET A 198 -16.66 16.80 -11.85
CA MET A 198 -15.71 16.14 -10.95
C MET A 198 -14.69 15.29 -11.71
N ALA A 199 -15.12 14.52 -12.73
CA ALA A 199 -14.23 13.76 -13.58
C ALA A 199 -13.24 14.67 -14.32
N GLU A 200 -13.73 15.75 -14.93
CA GLU A 200 -12.88 16.73 -15.62
C GLU A 200 -11.87 17.40 -14.66
N ALA A 201 -12.28 17.74 -13.44
CA ALA A 201 -11.39 18.31 -12.42
C ALA A 201 -10.25 17.36 -12.07
N ILE A 202 -10.54 16.07 -11.91
CA ILE A 202 -9.53 15.03 -11.60
C ILE A 202 -8.53 14.91 -12.77
N LEU A 203 -9.03 14.85 -14.00
CA LEU A 203 -8.18 14.77 -15.22
C LEU A 203 -7.38 16.06 -15.44
N PHE A 204 -7.98 17.22 -15.20
CA PHE A 204 -7.27 18.50 -15.22
C PHE A 204 -6.14 18.52 -14.20
N GLY A 205 -6.39 18.02 -12.98
CA GLY A 205 -5.40 17.88 -11.95
C GLY A 205 -4.22 17.01 -12.41
N HIS A 206 -4.49 15.83 -12.95
CA HIS A 206 -3.44 14.93 -13.43
C HIS A 206 -2.61 15.53 -14.59
N ARG A 207 -3.23 16.26 -15.50
CA ARG A 207 -2.49 16.99 -16.54
C ARG A 207 -1.61 18.10 -15.94
N SER A 208 -2.10 18.81 -14.94
CA SER A 208 -1.43 19.97 -14.36
C SER A 208 -0.25 19.60 -13.44
N LEU A 209 -0.16 18.38 -12.91
CA LEU A 209 0.97 17.94 -12.10
C LEU A 209 2.21 17.48 -12.91
N GLN A 210 2.12 17.37 -14.24
CA GLN A 210 3.20 16.85 -15.07
C GLN A 210 4.52 17.64 -14.98
N PRO A 211 4.54 18.99 -14.87
CA PRO A 211 5.77 19.75 -14.65
C PRO A 211 6.50 19.37 -13.36
N ILE A 212 5.75 19.00 -12.30
CA ILE A 212 6.32 18.57 -11.01
C ILE A 212 7.07 17.24 -11.17
N ILE A 213 6.60 16.34 -12.00
CA ILE A 213 7.27 15.07 -12.30
C ILE A 213 8.54 15.35 -13.10
N GLY A 214 8.45 16.20 -14.13
CA GLY A 214 9.59 16.55 -14.97
C GLY A 214 10.78 17.08 -14.18
N ILE A 215 10.55 18.03 -13.27
CA ILE A 215 11.64 18.61 -12.45
C ILE A 215 12.22 17.60 -11.45
N GLN A 216 11.45 16.63 -10.96
CA GLN A 216 11.96 15.55 -10.10
C GLN A 216 12.79 14.52 -10.90
N GLU A 217 12.45 14.26 -12.16
CA GLU A 217 13.28 13.43 -13.05
C GLU A 217 14.63 14.09 -13.36
N GLU A 218 14.65 15.42 -13.55
CA GLU A 218 15.90 16.18 -13.69
C GLU A 218 16.73 16.12 -12.41
N LEU A 219 16.10 16.30 -11.25
CA LEU A 219 16.73 16.16 -9.94
C LEU A 219 17.32 14.76 -9.76
N GLN A 220 16.60 13.70 -10.16
CA GLN A 220 17.07 12.31 -10.10
C GLN A 220 18.29 12.08 -10.97
N LYS A 221 18.30 12.61 -12.20
CA LYS A 221 19.46 12.49 -13.10
C LYS A 221 20.71 13.17 -12.53
N ALA A 222 20.54 14.30 -11.84
CA ALA A 222 21.65 15.08 -11.29
C ALA A 222 22.17 14.55 -9.95
N LEU A 223 21.30 14.08 -9.07
CA LEU A 223 21.62 13.79 -7.66
C LEU A 223 21.15 12.41 -7.19
N GLY A 224 20.47 11.63 -8.02
CA GLY A 224 19.91 10.33 -7.65
C GLY A 224 20.99 9.33 -7.29
N LYS A 225 20.81 8.67 -6.15
CA LYS A 225 21.63 7.53 -5.73
C LYS A 225 21.16 6.25 -6.42
N ALA A 226 22.06 5.29 -6.62
CA ALA A 226 21.70 3.95 -7.07
C ALA A 226 20.70 3.33 -6.09
N LYS A 227 19.60 2.77 -6.62
CA LYS A 227 18.58 2.15 -5.79
C LYS A 227 19.09 0.85 -5.19
N ARG A 228 18.97 0.69 -3.88
CA ARG A 228 19.30 -0.53 -3.16
C ARG A 228 18.09 -1.46 -3.21
N LEU A 229 18.15 -2.46 -4.09
CA LEU A 229 17.16 -3.54 -4.12
C LEU A 229 17.59 -4.59 -3.08
N PRO A 230 16.86 -4.74 -1.96
CA PRO A 230 17.14 -5.83 -1.04
C PRO A 230 16.74 -7.17 -1.69
N TYR A 231 17.33 -8.25 -1.19
CA TYR A 231 16.76 -9.57 -1.47
C TYR A 231 15.29 -9.58 -1.00
N LEU A 232 14.40 -9.83 -1.93
CA LEU A 232 12.97 -9.98 -1.62
C LEU A 232 12.66 -11.47 -1.53
N GLU A 233 12.27 -11.93 -0.35
CA GLU A 233 11.84 -13.32 -0.20
C GLU A 233 10.77 -13.64 -1.25
N PRO A 234 10.85 -14.81 -1.92
CA PRO A 234 9.78 -15.27 -2.80
C PRO A 234 8.45 -15.29 -2.07
N THR A 235 7.41 -14.78 -2.72
CA THR A 235 6.08 -14.65 -2.14
C THR A 235 5.21 -15.85 -2.54
N PRO A 236 4.01 -16.04 -1.94
CA PRO A 236 3.04 -17.03 -2.44
C PRO A 236 2.71 -16.87 -3.93
N ASP A 237 2.88 -15.66 -4.53
CA ASP A 237 2.74 -15.47 -5.98
C ASP A 237 3.74 -16.32 -6.76
N SER A 238 5.01 -16.36 -6.35
CA SER A 238 6.03 -17.19 -7.02
C SER A 238 5.70 -18.69 -6.95
N VAL A 239 5.02 -19.14 -5.89
CA VAL A 239 4.53 -20.51 -5.75
C VAL A 239 3.42 -20.81 -6.74
N LEU A 240 2.47 -19.89 -6.91
CA LEU A 240 1.41 -20.03 -7.92
C LEU A 240 1.96 -19.97 -9.34
N ASP A 241 2.91 -19.08 -9.60
CA ASP A 241 3.56 -18.97 -10.91
C ASP A 241 4.35 -20.24 -11.24
N PHE A 242 5.04 -20.81 -10.25
CA PHE A 242 5.69 -22.11 -10.37
C PHE A 242 4.68 -23.24 -10.68
N ALA A 243 3.59 -23.32 -9.91
CA ALA A 243 2.56 -24.34 -10.09
C ALA A 243 1.74 -24.19 -11.40
N SER A 244 1.67 -22.98 -11.94
CA SER A 244 0.94 -22.68 -13.19
C SER A 244 1.80 -22.86 -14.44
N ALA A 245 3.12 -22.88 -14.30
CA ALA A 245 4.07 -23.03 -15.39
C ALA A 245 4.11 -24.49 -15.88
N THR A 246 3.17 -24.85 -16.74
CA THR A 246 3.08 -26.17 -17.38
C THR A 246 4.10 -26.38 -18.51
N ASP A 247 4.99 -25.40 -18.74
CA ASP A 247 5.94 -25.50 -19.86
C ASP A 247 7.07 -26.48 -19.55
N ALA A 248 6.97 -27.67 -20.16
CA ALA A 248 8.00 -28.71 -20.15
C ALA A 248 9.36 -28.23 -20.73
N LYS A 249 9.41 -27.04 -21.30
CA LYS A 249 10.63 -26.41 -21.85
C LYS A 249 11.30 -25.44 -20.85
N ARG A 250 10.64 -25.10 -19.74
CA ARG A 250 11.23 -24.20 -18.74
C ARG A 250 12.51 -24.80 -18.18
N GLU A 251 13.58 -24.06 -18.29
CA GLU A 251 14.87 -24.42 -17.74
C GLU A 251 15.08 -23.71 -16.40
N LEU A 252 15.38 -24.49 -15.38
CA LEU A 252 15.63 -24.04 -14.02
C LEU A 252 17.03 -24.48 -13.61
N VAL A 253 17.77 -23.66 -12.88
CA VAL A 253 19.08 -24.02 -12.36
C VAL A 253 19.06 -23.94 -10.85
N VAL A 254 19.15 -25.11 -10.22
CA VAL A 254 19.23 -25.22 -8.77
C VAL A 254 20.67 -24.98 -8.35
N ILE A 255 20.90 -24.05 -7.42
CA ILE A 255 22.22 -23.74 -6.87
C ILE A 255 22.28 -24.09 -5.40
N ASP A 256 23.46 -24.34 -4.91
CA ASP A 256 23.81 -24.47 -3.51
C ASP A 256 25.26 -24.09 -3.27
N VAL A 257 25.58 -23.53 -2.10
CA VAL A 257 26.92 -23.09 -1.73
C VAL A 257 27.33 -23.59 -0.35
N GLU A 258 28.62 -23.95 -0.20
CA GLU A 258 29.21 -24.18 1.12
C GLU A 258 30.12 -23.02 1.50
N THR A 259 30.07 -22.64 2.77
CA THR A 259 30.68 -21.42 3.29
C THR A 259 31.31 -21.61 4.66
N THR A 260 32.22 -20.74 5.04
CA THR A 260 32.87 -20.79 6.37
C THR A 260 32.03 -20.17 7.49
N GLY A 261 30.88 -19.61 7.16
CA GLY A 261 29.93 -19.00 8.13
C GLY A 261 28.70 -18.44 7.43
N THR A 262 27.87 -17.67 8.13
CA THR A 262 26.54 -17.25 7.65
C THR A 262 26.46 -15.83 7.10
N ASP A 263 27.48 -15.01 7.33
CA ASP A 263 27.52 -13.61 6.85
C ASP A 263 28.38 -13.50 5.58
N PRO A 264 27.82 -13.17 4.41
CA PRO A 264 28.58 -13.07 3.16
C PRO A 264 29.76 -12.09 3.20
N LYS A 265 29.71 -11.06 4.03
CA LYS A 265 30.76 -10.05 4.17
C LYS A 265 31.89 -10.49 5.09
N MET A 266 31.65 -11.44 5.98
CA MET A 266 32.58 -11.88 7.02
C MET A 266 33.07 -13.32 6.80
N SER A 267 32.40 -14.05 5.93
CA SER A 267 32.65 -15.49 5.69
C SER A 267 33.04 -15.75 4.25
N ASP A 268 33.68 -16.90 4.01
CA ASP A 268 34.21 -17.26 2.71
C ASP A 268 33.33 -18.31 2.01
N LEU A 269 33.24 -18.21 0.69
CA LEU A 269 32.71 -19.21 -0.22
C LEU A 269 33.78 -20.29 -0.46
N VAL A 270 33.46 -21.58 -0.25
CA VAL A 270 34.42 -22.69 -0.38
C VAL A 270 33.99 -23.79 -1.35
N GLU A 271 32.71 -23.92 -1.67
CA GLU A 271 32.18 -24.79 -2.73
C GLU A 271 30.93 -24.16 -3.34
N VAL A 272 30.76 -24.35 -4.66
CA VAL A 272 29.54 -23.93 -5.38
C VAL A 272 29.13 -25.07 -6.29
N ALA A 273 27.84 -25.34 -6.33
CA ALA A 273 27.24 -26.31 -7.23
C ALA A 273 26.00 -25.78 -7.93
N ALA A 274 25.70 -26.36 -9.07
CA ALA A 274 24.51 -26.08 -9.85
C ALA A 274 23.98 -27.33 -10.55
N VAL A 275 22.66 -27.49 -10.55
CA VAL A 275 21.96 -28.60 -11.19
C VAL A 275 20.87 -28.04 -12.10
N LYS A 276 20.98 -28.35 -13.40
CA LYS A 276 20.04 -27.87 -14.41
C LYS A 276 18.84 -28.84 -14.51
N VAL A 277 17.67 -28.31 -14.39
CA VAL A 277 16.39 -29.05 -14.48
C VAL A 277 15.60 -28.53 -15.69
N LYS A 278 15.17 -29.44 -16.56
CA LYS A 278 14.31 -29.14 -17.71
C LYS A 278 13.00 -29.92 -17.60
N GLY A 279 11.91 -29.17 -17.43
CA GLY A 279 10.64 -29.79 -17.06
C GLY A 279 10.75 -30.51 -15.71
N THR A 280 10.65 -31.84 -15.71
CA THR A 280 10.78 -32.69 -14.51
C THR A 280 12.02 -33.58 -14.53
N LYS A 281 13.06 -33.23 -15.30
CA LYS A 281 14.28 -34.04 -15.44
C LYS A 281 15.52 -33.21 -15.13
N ILE A 282 16.42 -33.78 -14.34
CA ILE A 282 17.77 -33.27 -14.18
C ILE A 282 18.53 -33.59 -15.46
N VAL A 283 19.12 -32.57 -16.11
CA VAL A 283 19.77 -32.69 -17.41
C VAL A 283 21.27 -32.43 -17.36
N GLU A 284 21.75 -31.61 -16.42
CA GLU A 284 23.16 -31.22 -16.34
C GLU A 284 23.56 -30.92 -14.89
N ARG A 285 24.82 -31.12 -14.55
CA ARG A 285 25.39 -30.87 -13.23
C ARG A 285 26.70 -30.14 -13.38
N TRP A 286 26.96 -29.22 -12.48
CA TRP A 286 28.23 -28.50 -12.41
C TRP A 286 28.57 -28.23 -10.95
N SER A 287 29.84 -28.33 -10.57
CA SER A 287 30.33 -27.94 -9.26
C SER A 287 31.81 -27.59 -9.30
N THR A 288 32.26 -26.74 -8.38
CA THR A 288 33.65 -26.41 -8.18
C THR A 288 33.92 -26.06 -6.72
N PHE A 289 35.11 -26.48 -6.22
CA PHE A 289 35.64 -25.88 -5.03
C PHE A 289 36.02 -24.42 -5.30
N VAL A 290 36.14 -23.62 -4.26
CA VAL A 290 36.49 -22.20 -4.33
C VAL A 290 37.65 -21.93 -3.38
N ASN A 291 38.70 -21.28 -3.88
CA ASN A 291 39.83 -20.89 -3.07
C ASN A 291 39.63 -19.46 -2.53
N PRO A 292 39.38 -19.28 -1.23
CA PRO A 292 39.16 -17.95 -0.64
C PRO A 292 40.44 -17.12 -0.53
N GLY A 293 41.62 -17.69 -0.83
CA GLY A 293 42.92 -17.01 -0.72
C GLY A 293 43.42 -16.84 0.71
N ARG A 294 42.75 -17.43 1.69
CA ARG A 294 43.11 -17.45 3.11
C ARG A 294 42.74 -18.80 3.75
N PRO A 295 43.34 -19.18 4.89
CA PRO A 295 43.04 -20.45 5.54
C PRO A 295 41.54 -20.62 5.86
N ILE A 296 41.01 -21.80 5.57
CA ILE A 296 39.60 -22.15 5.84
C ILE A 296 39.44 -22.41 7.35
N VAL A 297 38.53 -21.65 7.95
CA VAL A 297 38.11 -21.78 9.36
C VAL A 297 36.63 -22.06 9.38
N GLY A 298 36.13 -22.93 10.28
CA GLY A 298 34.70 -23.22 10.39
C GLY A 298 34.20 -24.36 9.52
N ASN A 299 35.05 -25.30 9.16
CA ASN A 299 34.78 -26.43 8.28
C ASN A 299 34.03 -27.62 8.93
N GLN A 300 33.46 -27.45 10.10
CA GLN A 300 32.86 -28.54 10.90
C GLN A 300 31.65 -29.20 10.22
N MET A 301 30.94 -28.51 9.36
CA MET A 301 29.75 -29.02 8.68
C MET A 301 30.07 -29.66 7.33
N HIS A 302 30.80 -28.97 6.45
CA HIS A 302 31.08 -29.41 5.08
C HIS A 302 32.39 -30.22 4.95
N GLY A 303 33.29 -30.15 5.96
CA GLY A 303 34.57 -30.91 5.98
C GLY A 303 35.60 -30.49 4.93
N ILE A 304 35.40 -29.40 4.20
CA ILE A 304 36.31 -28.88 3.18
C ILE A 304 37.54 -28.25 3.85
N THR A 305 38.73 -28.55 3.34
CA THR A 305 40.01 -28.09 3.90
C THR A 305 40.81 -27.30 2.88
N ASP A 306 41.88 -26.63 3.33
CA ASP A 306 42.80 -25.90 2.45
C ASP A 306 43.43 -26.81 1.34
N LYS A 307 43.48 -28.13 1.55
CA LYS A 307 43.97 -29.07 0.55
C LYS A 307 42.99 -29.26 -0.59
N ASP A 308 41.69 -29.26 -0.29
CA ASP A 308 40.63 -29.50 -1.26
C ASP A 308 40.46 -28.31 -2.21
N VAL A 309 40.66 -27.09 -1.72
CA VAL A 309 40.53 -25.84 -2.50
C VAL A 309 41.84 -25.43 -3.21
N LYS A 310 42.92 -26.18 -3.01
CA LYS A 310 44.19 -25.85 -3.62
C LYS A 310 44.13 -25.94 -5.15
N GLY A 311 44.31 -24.80 -5.82
CA GLY A 311 44.24 -24.72 -7.29
C GLY A 311 42.80 -24.53 -7.82
N ALA A 312 41.82 -24.41 -6.94
CA ALA A 312 40.44 -24.04 -7.30
C ALA A 312 40.39 -22.55 -7.70
N PRO A 313 39.35 -22.14 -8.47
CA PRO A 313 39.12 -20.74 -8.84
C PRO A 313 38.91 -19.85 -7.60
N SER A 314 39.21 -18.57 -7.77
CA SER A 314 38.84 -17.54 -6.78
C SER A 314 37.32 -17.39 -6.64
N PRO A 315 36.81 -16.77 -5.57
CA PRO A 315 35.36 -16.54 -5.41
C PRO A 315 34.74 -15.82 -6.62
N LYS A 316 35.41 -14.82 -7.17
CA LYS A 316 34.95 -14.08 -8.35
C LYS A 316 34.88 -14.97 -9.60
N GLU A 317 35.92 -15.73 -9.89
CA GLU A 317 35.95 -16.64 -11.03
C GLU A 317 34.89 -17.75 -10.91
N ALA A 318 34.71 -18.31 -9.71
CA ALA A 318 33.68 -19.32 -9.45
C ALA A 318 32.25 -18.74 -9.65
N ALA A 319 31.98 -17.53 -9.17
CA ALA A 319 30.72 -16.83 -9.40
C ALA A 319 30.48 -16.55 -10.90
N GLU A 320 31.52 -16.16 -11.65
CA GLU A 320 31.43 -15.96 -13.11
C GLU A 320 31.13 -17.26 -13.86
N GLN A 321 31.79 -18.37 -13.49
CA GLN A 321 31.53 -19.70 -14.06
C GLN A 321 30.09 -20.16 -13.74
N LEU A 322 29.62 -19.98 -12.50
CA LEU A 322 28.23 -20.27 -12.12
C LEU A 322 27.25 -19.48 -12.98
N LEU A 323 27.43 -18.17 -13.09
CA LEU A 323 26.51 -17.29 -13.85
C LEU A 323 26.55 -17.66 -15.35
N ALA A 324 27.69 -18.06 -15.90
CA ALA A 324 27.76 -18.57 -17.26
C ALA A 324 27.01 -19.89 -17.44
N PHE A 325 27.05 -20.79 -16.43
CA PHE A 325 26.27 -22.03 -16.43
C PHE A 325 24.74 -21.76 -16.31
N VAL A 326 24.35 -20.77 -15.48
CA VAL A 326 22.93 -20.35 -15.30
C VAL A 326 22.38 -19.77 -16.59
N GLY A 327 23.10 -18.90 -17.27
CA GLY A 327 22.59 -18.17 -18.45
C GLY A 327 21.33 -17.37 -18.12
N ASP A 328 20.31 -17.54 -18.96
CA ASP A 328 19.00 -16.87 -18.78
C ASP A 328 17.99 -17.68 -17.94
N ALA A 329 18.41 -18.82 -17.37
CA ALA A 329 17.52 -19.69 -16.60
C ALA A 329 17.16 -19.07 -15.24
N THR A 330 15.97 -19.42 -14.73
CA THR A 330 15.58 -19.04 -13.37
C THR A 330 16.40 -19.81 -12.34
N ILE A 331 17.03 -19.11 -11.40
CA ILE A 331 17.76 -19.71 -10.29
C ILE A 331 16.80 -20.28 -9.26
N VAL A 332 17.15 -21.43 -8.70
CA VAL A 332 16.40 -22.08 -7.60
C VAL A 332 17.37 -22.45 -6.49
N GLY A 333 16.94 -22.38 -5.25
CA GLY A 333 17.71 -22.86 -4.10
C GLY A 333 16.79 -23.28 -2.97
N HIS A 334 17.37 -23.75 -1.89
CA HIS A 334 16.66 -24.00 -0.64
C HIS A 334 17.10 -22.99 0.41
N ASN A 335 16.27 -21.96 0.69
CA ASN A 335 16.67 -20.73 1.35
C ASN A 335 17.64 -19.91 0.47
N VAL A 336 17.29 -19.79 -0.79
CA VAL A 336 18.12 -19.29 -1.89
C VAL A 336 18.75 -17.91 -1.65
N GLY A 337 18.15 -17.10 -0.75
CA GLY A 337 18.70 -15.80 -0.36
C GLY A 337 20.08 -15.89 0.28
N PHE A 338 20.36 -16.99 0.97
CA PHE A 338 21.67 -17.27 1.52
C PHE A 338 22.71 -17.43 0.39
N ASP A 339 22.41 -18.31 -0.56
CA ASP A 339 23.31 -18.61 -1.69
C ASP A 339 23.55 -17.38 -2.56
N LEU A 340 22.47 -16.66 -2.90
CA LEU A 340 22.54 -15.45 -3.73
C LEU A 340 23.37 -14.36 -3.06
N GLY A 341 23.28 -14.20 -1.73
CA GLY A 341 24.08 -13.24 -0.97
C GLY A 341 25.58 -13.50 -1.10
N PHE A 342 26.03 -14.75 -1.04
CA PHE A 342 27.42 -15.12 -1.22
C PHE A 342 27.89 -14.96 -2.68
N ILE A 343 27.04 -15.27 -3.66
CA ILE A 343 27.33 -15.06 -5.07
C ILE A 343 27.43 -13.57 -5.42
N GLU A 344 26.55 -12.73 -4.88
CA GLU A 344 26.61 -11.28 -5.06
C GLU A 344 27.88 -10.67 -4.48
N GLU A 345 28.28 -11.09 -3.26
CA GLU A 345 29.52 -10.63 -2.63
C GLU A 345 30.74 -11.10 -3.39
N ALA A 346 30.80 -12.37 -3.80
CA ALA A 346 31.91 -12.97 -4.54
C ALA A 346 32.09 -12.31 -5.92
N LYS A 347 31.01 -12.06 -6.66
CA LYS A 347 31.05 -11.41 -7.98
C LYS A 347 31.43 -9.94 -7.88
N GLY A 348 30.92 -9.22 -6.87
CA GLY A 348 31.10 -7.78 -6.75
C GLY A 348 30.42 -7.03 -7.91
N ASP A 349 31.03 -5.93 -8.36
CA ASP A 349 30.62 -5.12 -9.53
C ASP A 349 29.11 -4.71 -9.54
N GLY A 350 28.45 -4.69 -8.36
CA GLY A 350 27.05 -4.31 -8.23
C GLY A 350 26.04 -5.31 -8.78
N VAL A 351 26.44 -6.56 -9.04
CA VAL A 351 25.51 -7.63 -9.43
C VAL A 351 24.43 -7.80 -8.36
N ARG A 352 23.18 -7.84 -8.78
CA ARG A 352 22.00 -8.03 -7.91
C ARG A 352 20.98 -8.92 -8.60
N PHE A 353 20.43 -9.86 -7.82
CA PHE A 353 19.33 -10.69 -8.31
C PHE A 353 17.99 -10.00 -8.04
N THR A 354 17.14 -9.94 -9.05
CA THR A 354 15.84 -9.29 -8.98
C THR A 354 14.70 -10.29 -8.74
N PRO A 355 13.61 -9.92 -8.07
CA PRO A 355 12.45 -10.78 -7.94
C PRO A 355 11.96 -11.31 -9.30
N GLY A 356 11.61 -12.60 -9.35
CA GLY A 356 11.22 -13.28 -10.58
C GLY A 356 12.37 -13.99 -11.32
N THR A 357 13.65 -13.66 -10.99
CA THR A 357 14.80 -14.38 -11.54
C THR A 357 15.21 -15.59 -10.70
N TYR A 358 14.60 -15.77 -9.54
CA TYR A 358 14.86 -16.88 -8.63
C TYR A 358 13.60 -17.44 -7.97
N LEU A 359 13.66 -18.70 -7.55
CA LEU A 359 12.64 -19.44 -6.79
C LEU A 359 13.26 -20.05 -5.53
N ASP A 360 12.44 -20.29 -4.52
CA ASP A 360 12.88 -20.90 -3.27
C ASP A 360 12.02 -22.11 -2.91
N THR A 361 12.64 -23.30 -2.85
CA THR A 361 11.96 -24.54 -2.47
C THR A 361 11.52 -24.54 -1.01
N LEU A 362 12.18 -23.78 -0.13
CA LEU A 362 11.76 -23.57 1.26
C LEU A 362 10.39 -22.87 1.30
N VAL A 363 10.19 -21.83 0.48
CA VAL A 363 8.91 -21.10 0.37
C VAL A 363 7.85 -21.99 -0.25
N ILE A 364 8.17 -22.73 -1.33
CA ILE A 364 7.24 -23.70 -1.93
C ILE A 364 6.78 -24.72 -0.89
N ALA A 365 7.70 -25.25 -0.09
CA ALA A 365 7.38 -26.21 0.96
C ALA A 365 6.48 -25.62 2.05
N ARG A 366 6.80 -24.44 2.57
CA ARG A 366 6.02 -23.77 3.62
C ARG A 366 4.61 -23.40 3.17
N GLU A 367 4.49 -22.91 1.95
CA GLU A 367 3.21 -22.47 1.39
C GLU A 367 2.35 -23.65 0.90
N GLY A 368 2.93 -24.58 0.17
CA GLY A 368 2.24 -25.72 -0.44
C GLY A 368 2.00 -26.88 0.54
N TYR A 369 2.85 -27.05 1.54
CA TYR A 369 2.86 -28.23 2.41
C TYR A 369 3.05 -27.88 3.90
N PRO A 370 2.18 -27.03 4.47
CA PRO A 370 2.28 -26.58 5.87
C PRO A 370 1.92 -27.73 6.83
N GLY A 371 2.85 -28.50 7.24
CA GLY A 371 2.63 -29.63 8.16
C GLY A 371 3.87 -30.50 8.33
N ALA A 372 4.98 -30.11 7.69
CA ALA A 372 6.27 -30.68 7.96
C ALA A 372 6.76 -30.23 9.34
N GLU A 373 7.34 -31.14 10.14
CA GLU A 373 7.89 -30.83 11.47
C GLU A 373 9.09 -29.88 11.37
N SER A 374 9.80 -29.93 10.26
CA SER A 374 10.95 -29.07 9.94
C SER A 374 11.00 -28.80 8.44
N TYR A 375 11.45 -27.61 8.08
CA TYR A 375 11.64 -27.20 6.68
C TYR A 375 13.13 -27.15 6.26
N LYS A 376 14.03 -27.77 7.01
CA LYS A 376 15.41 -27.98 6.59
C LYS A 376 15.46 -28.99 5.44
N LEU A 377 16.36 -28.81 4.48
CA LEU A 377 16.47 -29.64 3.29
C LEU A 377 16.51 -31.13 3.60
N GLY A 378 17.35 -31.58 4.54
CA GLY A 378 17.47 -32.99 4.90
C GLY A 378 16.19 -33.58 5.52
N ASP A 379 15.42 -32.78 6.27
CA ASP A 379 14.15 -33.20 6.87
C ASP A 379 13.04 -33.27 5.83
N LEU A 380 12.99 -32.29 4.90
CA LEU A 380 12.07 -32.31 3.77
C LEU A 380 12.38 -33.45 2.79
N ALA A 381 13.66 -33.68 2.47
CA ALA A 381 14.06 -34.82 1.64
C ALA A 381 13.52 -36.13 2.24
N ARG A 382 13.71 -36.34 3.54
CA ARG A 382 13.17 -37.51 4.26
C ARG A 382 11.64 -37.57 4.26
N PHE A 383 10.98 -36.43 4.48
CA PHE A 383 9.52 -36.32 4.49
C PHE A 383 8.89 -36.69 3.14
N PHE A 384 9.53 -36.27 2.03
CA PHE A 384 9.07 -36.54 0.66
C PHE A 384 9.70 -37.80 0.03
N GLY A 385 10.52 -38.58 0.79
CA GLY A 385 11.13 -39.81 0.28
C GLY A 385 12.22 -39.57 -0.76
N ILE A 386 12.92 -38.44 -0.68
CA ILE A 386 14.02 -38.06 -1.58
C ILE A 386 15.34 -38.51 -0.94
N GLU A 387 16.19 -39.16 -1.74
CA GLU A 387 17.51 -39.60 -1.30
C GLU A 387 18.47 -38.40 -1.23
N LEU A 388 19.12 -38.23 -0.07
CA LEU A 388 20.21 -37.28 0.15
C LEU A 388 21.49 -38.10 0.43
N SER A 389 22.36 -38.19 -0.56
CA SER A 389 23.51 -39.10 -0.51
C SER A 389 24.58 -38.65 0.48
N GLN A 390 24.87 -37.36 0.59
CA GLN A 390 25.86 -36.78 1.50
C GLN A 390 25.51 -35.31 1.77
N GLY A 391 24.82 -35.04 2.88
CA GLY A 391 24.52 -33.66 3.29
C GLY A 391 25.75 -32.81 3.56
N HIS A 392 25.62 -31.50 3.41
CA HIS A 392 26.70 -30.53 3.55
C HIS A 392 27.80 -30.66 2.50
N ARG A 393 27.40 -30.95 1.27
CA ARG A 393 28.20 -30.86 0.07
C ARG A 393 27.34 -30.22 -1.02
N ALA A 394 27.82 -29.12 -1.57
CA ALA A 394 27.00 -28.27 -2.43
C ALA A 394 26.34 -29.04 -3.59
N LEU A 395 27.01 -29.97 -4.23
CA LEU A 395 26.40 -30.75 -5.32
C LEU A 395 25.29 -31.69 -4.82
N ALA A 396 25.49 -32.36 -3.69
CA ALA A 396 24.50 -33.28 -3.13
C ALA A 396 23.26 -32.55 -2.64
N ASP A 397 23.44 -31.38 -2.02
CA ASP A 397 22.33 -30.55 -1.53
C ASP A 397 21.60 -29.88 -2.71
N ALA A 398 22.30 -29.44 -3.77
CA ALA A 398 21.67 -28.97 -5.01
C ALA A 398 20.90 -30.10 -5.73
N GLU A 399 21.38 -31.34 -5.76
CA GLU A 399 20.64 -32.50 -6.33
C GLU A 399 19.40 -32.84 -5.51
N ALA A 400 19.49 -32.86 -4.19
CA ALA A 400 18.34 -33.10 -3.32
C ALA A 400 17.28 -32.00 -3.50
N THR A 401 17.71 -30.74 -3.58
CA THR A 401 16.84 -29.59 -3.87
C THR A 401 16.20 -29.70 -5.26
N ALA A 402 16.95 -30.15 -6.29
CA ALA A 402 16.41 -30.39 -7.63
C ALA A 402 15.37 -31.50 -7.65
N ASN A 403 15.61 -32.61 -6.93
CA ASN A 403 14.63 -33.69 -6.79
C ASN A 403 13.38 -33.25 -6.02
N LEU A 404 13.53 -32.45 -4.99
CA LEU A 404 12.43 -31.82 -4.25
C LEU A 404 11.60 -30.90 -5.17
N LEU A 405 12.25 -30.07 -5.96
CA LEU A 405 11.61 -29.22 -6.96
C LEU A 405 10.82 -30.02 -8.00
N VAL A 406 11.38 -31.12 -8.50
CA VAL A 406 10.70 -32.04 -9.43
C VAL A 406 9.48 -32.68 -8.77
N TRP A 407 9.61 -33.07 -7.51
CA TRP A 407 8.47 -33.61 -6.75
C TRP A 407 7.33 -32.59 -6.65
N PHE A 408 7.65 -31.33 -6.28
CA PHE A 408 6.68 -30.25 -6.24
C PHE A 408 6.04 -29.95 -7.60
N ALA A 409 6.82 -29.99 -8.67
CA ALA A 409 6.31 -29.78 -10.03
C ALA A 409 5.29 -30.83 -10.47
N ASN A 410 5.38 -32.05 -9.94
CA ASN A 410 4.43 -33.12 -10.23
C ASN A 410 3.15 -33.07 -9.38
N ASP A 411 3.22 -32.67 -8.11
CA ASP A 411 2.09 -32.72 -7.16
C ASP A 411 1.32 -31.39 -7.05
N LEU A 412 2.04 -30.28 -6.92
CA LEU A 412 1.46 -28.98 -6.57
C LEU A 412 0.42 -28.47 -7.59
N PRO A 413 0.63 -28.56 -8.92
CA PRO A 413 -0.35 -28.08 -9.90
C PRO A 413 -1.73 -28.75 -9.75
N GLY A 414 -1.77 -30.05 -9.52
CA GLY A 414 -3.02 -30.79 -9.30
C GLY A 414 -3.77 -30.32 -8.05
N ARG A 415 -3.06 -30.07 -6.96
CA ARG A 415 -3.63 -29.55 -5.70
C ARG A 415 -4.15 -28.13 -5.87
N ILE A 416 -3.40 -27.25 -6.53
CA ILE A 416 -3.81 -25.87 -6.79
C ILE A 416 -5.06 -25.81 -7.65
N ASN A 417 -5.15 -26.63 -8.71
CA ASN A 417 -6.33 -26.67 -9.57
C ASN A 417 -7.57 -27.14 -8.80
N LYS A 418 -7.48 -28.24 -8.04
CA LYS A 418 -8.59 -28.72 -7.19
C LYS A 418 -9.04 -27.64 -6.20
N LEU A 419 -8.10 -26.94 -5.59
CA LEU A 419 -8.43 -25.87 -4.66
C LEU A 419 -9.09 -24.67 -5.36
N ARG A 420 -8.62 -24.31 -6.56
CA ARG A 420 -9.23 -23.27 -7.39
C ARG A 420 -10.69 -23.60 -7.72
N ASP A 421 -10.96 -24.82 -8.14
CA ASP A 421 -12.31 -25.29 -8.46
C ASP A 421 -13.21 -25.25 -7.22
N ALA A 422 -12.72 -25.76 -6.08
CA ALA A 422 -13.47 -25.72 -4.82
C ALA A 422 -13.77 -24.28 -4.35
N ILE A 423 -12.85 -23.34 -4.55
CA ILE A 423 -13.09 -21.91 -4.27
C ILE A 423 -14.15 -21.35 -5.22
N ALA A 424 -14.06 -21.66 -6.51
CA ALA A 424 -15.03 -21.19 -7.50
C ALA A 424 -16.44 -21.71 -7.20
N ASP A 425 -16.56 -22.98 -6.88
CA ASP A 425 -17.84 -23.61 -6.52
C ASP A 425 -18.42 -23.02 -5.23
N ALA A 426 -17.59 -22.77 -4.22
CA ALA A 426 -18.01 -22.12 -2.99
C ALA A 426 -18.57 -20.70 -3.24
N VAL A 427 -17.94 -19.93 -4.12
CA VAL A 427 -18.39 -18.58 -4.49
C VAL A 427 -19.67 -18.65 -5.34
N ARG A 428 -19.76 -19.55 -6.31
CA ARG A 428 -20.99 -19.74 -7.11
C ARG A 428 -22.19 -20.15 -6.25
N ALA A 429 -21.96 -20.94 -5.20
CA ALA A 429 -23.01 -21.36 -4.26
C ALA A 429 -23.65 -20.17 -3.51
N SER A 430 -22.95 -19.03 -3.39
CA SER A 430 -23.48 -17.82 -2.74
C SER A 430 -24.77 -17.30 -3.40
N ARG A 431 -24.88 -17.40 -4.74
CA ARG A 431 -26.08 -17.01 -5.49
C ARG A 431 -27.35 -17.77 -5.07
N ASN A 432 -27.17 -18.98 -4.53
CA ASN A 432 -28.26 -19.83 -4.08
C ASN A 432 -28.41 -19.85 -2.55
N GLY A 433 -27.86 -18.83 -1.86
CA GLY A 433 -27.90 -18.72 -0.40
C GLY A 433 -26.93 -19.64 0.35
N GLY A 434 -25.93 -20.20 -0.33
CA GLY A 434 -24.88 -21.00 0.31
C GLY A 434 -24.00 -20.17 1.24
N ASP A 435 -23.60 -20.75 2.37
CA ASP A 435 -22.66 -20.14 3.31
C ASP A 435 -21.22 -20.22 2.75
N THR A 436 -20.86 -19.21 1.96
CA THR A 436 -19.56 -19.12 1.29
C THR A 436 -18.40 -19.20 2.28
N THR A 437 -18.54 -18.65 3.48
CA THR A 437 -17.49 -18.66 4.50
C THR A 437 -17.18 -20.08 4.94
N LYS A 438 -18.22 -20.87 5.28
CA LYS A 438 -18.03 -22.27 5.68
C LYS A 438 -17.46 -23.13 4.56
N LEU A 439 -17.93 -22.92 3.31
CA LEU A 439 -17.43 -23.66 2.15
C LEU A 439 -15.96 -23.35 1.85
N LEU A 440 -15.56 -22.06 1.93
CA LEU A 440 -14.17 -21.65 1.76
C LEU A 440 -13.25 -22.20 2.87
N GLU A 441 -13.72 -22.24 4.12
CA GLU A 441 -12.97 -22.85 5.23
C GLU A 441 -12.81 -24.37 5.06
N ALA A 442 -13.83 -25.05 4.55
CA ALA A 442 -13.75 -26.48 4.22
C ALA A 442 -12.72 -26.71 3.10
N ALA A 443 -12.80 -25.96 1.99
CA ALA A 443 -11.85 -26.05 0.89
C ALA A 443 -10.39 -25.82 1.35
N ARG A 444 -10.16 -24.86 2.24
CA ARG A 444 -8.82 -24.60 2.82
C ARG A 444 -8.31 -25.78 3.65
N ARG A 445 -9.16 -26.37 4.50
CA ARG A 445 -8.78 -27.52 5.33
C ARG A 445 -8.42 -28.74 4.48
N ASP A 446 -9.23 -29.00 3.45
CA ASP A 446 -9.04 -30.16 2.58
C ASP A 446 -7.78 -30.05 1.71
N ALA A 447 -7.46 -28.83 1.25
CA ALA A 447 -6.28 -28.58 0.42
C ALA A 447 -4.97 -28.64 1.19
N ARG A 448 -4.99 -28.43 2.53
CA ARG A 448 -3.79 -28.42 3.38
C ARG A 448 -2.68 -27.50 2.85
N VAL A 449 -3.04 -26.30 2.40
CA VAL A 449 -2.10 -25.26 2.01
C VAL A 449 -2.00 -24.16 3.10
N SER A 450 -1.00 -23.30 3.01
CA SER A 450 -0.85 -22.19 3.93
C SER A 450 -2.03 -21.20 3.84
N LYS A 451 -2.18 -20.35 4.86
CA LYS A 451 -3.16 -19.25 4.83
C LYS A 451 -2.80 -18.24 3.74
N GLY A 452 -1.50 -17.99 3.52
CA GLY A 452 -1.00 -17.08 2.50
C GLY A 452 -1.36 -17.54 1.09
N LEU A 453 -0.99 -18.75 0.74
CA LEU A 453 -1.28 -19.35 -0.57
C LEU A 453 -2.79 -19.47 -0.84
N PHE A 454 -3.56 -19.90 0.17
CA PHE A 454 -5.02 -19.95 0.08
C PHE A 454 -5.63 -18.56 -0.17
N GLY A 455 -5.20 -17.55 0.60
CA GLY A 455 -5.67 -16.17 0.46
C GLY A 455 -5.42 -15.61 -0.93
N LEU A 456 -4.21 -15.84 -1.46
CA LEU A 456 -3.84 -15.42 -2.79
C LEU A 456 -4.64 -16.12 -3.89
N LEU A 457 -4.79 -17.45 -3.80
CA LEU A 457 -5.57 -18.22 -4.77
C LEU A 457 -7.03 -17.82 -4.75
N ARG A 458 -7.59 -17.60 -3.54
CA ARG A 458 -8.95 -17.06 -3.38
C ARG A 458 -9.07 -15.70 -4.07
N LYS A 459 -8.12 -14.78 -3.82
CA LYS A 459 -8.09 -13.47 -4.47
C LYS A 459 -8.14 -13.61 -6.00
N LYS A 460 -7.23 -14.37 -6.60
CA LYS A 460 -7.15 -14.55 -8.06
C LYS A 460 -8.42 -15.22 -8.63
N THR A 461 -8.99 -16.21 -7.91
CA THR A 461 -10.20 -16.94 -8.37
C THR A 461 -11.44 -16.05 -8.28
N VAL A 462 -11.63 -15.34 -7.16
CA VAL A 462 -12.80 -14.45 -6.99
C VAL A 462 -12.75 -13.31 -8.02
N ARG A 463 -11.59 -12.70 -8.24
CA ARG A 463 -11.44 -11.64 -9.26
C ARG A 463 -11.91 -12.12 -10.64
N ARG A 464 -11.49 -13.32 -11.08
CA ARG A 464 -11.93 -13.92 -12.34
C ARG A 464 -13.44 -14.13 -12.38
N LEU A 465 -14.04 -14.69 -11.32
CA LEU A 465 -15.49 -14.89 -11.27
C LEU A 465 -16.27 -13.59 -11.35
N VAL A 466 -15.75 -12.52 -10.76
CA VAL A 466 -16.38 -11.19 -10.86
C VAL A 466 -16.31 -10.66 -12.29
N VAL A 467 -15.16 -10.75 -12.95
CA VAL A 467 -14.97 -10.22 -14.31
C VAL A 467 -15.67 -11.08 -15.35
N ASP A 468 -15.50 -12.41 -15.29
CA ASP A 468 -15.97 -13.33 -16.33
C ASP A 468 -17.46 -13.69 -16.17
N GLU A 469 -17.95 -13.82 -14.94
CA GLU A 469 -19.29 -14.34 -14.64
C GLU A 469 -20.19 -13.32 -13.92
N GLY A 470 -19.66 -12.16 -13.51
CA GLY A 470 -20.39 -11.15 -12.72
C GLY A 470 -20.85 -11.70 -11.36
N ILE A 471 -20.09 -12.61 -10.73
CA ILE A 471 -20.42 -13.22 -9.43
C ILE A 471 -19.58 -12.60 -8.33
N ARG A 472 -20.23 -11.89 -7.40
CA ARG A 472 -19.62 -11.36 -6.18
C ARG A 472 -19.51 -12.44 -5.09
N ILE A 473 -18.65 -12.22 -4.12
CA ILE A 473 -18.37 -13.20 -3.05
C ILE A 473 -19.58 -13.51 -2.16
N ASP A 474 -20.53 -12.58 -2.08
CA ASP A 474 -21.81 -12.72 -1.35
C ASP A 474 -23.01 -12.99 -2.26
N GLY A 475 -22.80 -13.18 -3.56
CA GLY A 475 -23.82 -13.52 -4.54
C GLY A 475 -24.62 -12.36 -5.12
N ARG A 476 -24.40 -11.11 -4.65
CA ARG A 476 -25.06 -9.92 -5.18
C ARG A 476 -24.68 -9.64 -6.64
N ALA A 477 -25.52 -8.88 -7.34
CA ALA A 477 -25.19 -8.28 -8.62
C ALA A 477 -24.12 -7.18 -8.45
N LEU A 478 -23.42 -6.82 -9.54
CA LEU A 478 -22.27 -5.90 -9.49
C LEU A 478 -22.64 -4.50 -8.93
N ASN A 479 -23.84 -4.03 -9.22
CA ASN A 479 -24.39 -2.73 -8.79
C ASN A 479 -25.40 -2.82 -7.63
N GLU A 480 -25.53 -3.98 -7.01
CA GLU A 480 -26.50 -4.20 -5.92
C GLU A 480 -25.97 -3.71 -4.58
N ILE A 481 -26.81 -2.96 -3.86
CA ILE A 481 -26.54 -2.48 -2.51
C ILE A 481 -27.12 -3.47 -1.50
N ARG A 482 -26.42 -3.71 -0.40
CA ARG A 482 -26.93 -4.52 0.73
C ARG A 482 -28.20 -3.90 1.33
N PRO A 483 -29.07 -4.70 1.96
CA PRO A 483 -30.25 -4.18 2.63
C PRO A 483 -29.91 -3.05 3.62
N ILE A 484 -30.67 -1.96 3.55
CA ILE A 484 -30.52 -0.79 4.41
C ILE A 484 -31.68 -0.73 5.39
N THR A 485 -31.37 -0.51 6.66
CA THR A 485 -32.34 -0.13 7.70
C THR A 485 -31.85 1.09 8.45
N VAL A 486 -32.78 1.95 8.85
CA VAL A 486 -32.49 3.20 9.55
C VAL A 486 -33.40 3.36 10.76
N GLU A 487 -32.87 3.96 11.82
CA GLU A 487 -33.64 4.29 13.03
C GLU A 487 -33.14 5.63 13.59
N VAL A 488 -34.03 6.45 14.14
CA VAL A 488 -33.70 7.73 14.77
C VAL A 488 -34.24 7.78 16.20
N GLY A 489 -33.76 8.74 17.00
CA GLY A 489 -34.23 8.92 18.37
C GLY A 489 -33.78 7.84 19.36
N LEU A 490 -32.69 7.10 19.07
CA LEU A 490 -32.20 6.00 19.92
C LEU A 490 -31.61 6.48 21.25
N VAL A 491 -30.99 7.66 21.26
CA VAL A 491 -30.23 8.15 22.42
C VAL A 491 -31.04 9.21 23.14
N PRO A 492 -31.71 8.89 24.25
CA PRO A 492 -32.77 9.76 24.85
C PRO A 492 -32.28 11.13 25.33
N ARG A 493 -30.99 11.29 25.63
CA ARG A 493 -30.40 12.55 26.14
C ARG A 493 -29.70 13.37 25.09
N ALA A 494 -29.48 12.82 23.88
CA ALA A 494 -28.90 13.54 22.77
C ALA A 494 -29.94 14.48 22.11
N HIS A 495 -29.46 15.48 21.37
CA HIS A 495 -30.35 16.35 20.61
C HIS A 495 -30.89 15.68 19.35
N GLY A 496 -30.13 14.75 18.78
CA GLY A 496 -30.53 13.86 17.72
C GLY A 496 -29.63 12.63 17.65
N SER A 497 -30.14 11.55 17.09
CA SER A 497 -29.38 10.32 16.87
C SER A 497 -29.92 9.55 15.68
N GLY A 498 -28.99 8.96 14.89
CA GLY A 498 -29.32 8.13 13.75
C GLY A 498 -28.52 6.84 13.75
N LEU A 499 -29.19 5.69 13.70
CA LEU A 499 -28.58 4.41 13.44
C LEU A 499 -28.77 4.07 11.96
N PHE A 500 -27.66 3.95 11.25
CA PHE A 500 -27.64 3.49 9.87
C PHE A 500 -27.05 2.09 9.81
N THR A 501 -27.81 1.16 9.25
CA THR A 501 -27.38 -0.23 9.05
C THR A 501 -27.41 -0.57 7.57
N ARG A 502 -26.32 -1.13 7.03
CA ARG A 502 -26.19 -1.62 5.66
C ARG A 502 -25.61 -3.04 5.70
N GLY A 503 -26.46 -4.03 5.56
CA GLY A 503 -26.09 -5.42 5.85
C GLY A 503 -25.53 -5.56 7.26
N GLU A 504 -24.29 -5.97 7.40
CA GLU A 504 -23.61 -6.11 8.70
C GLU A 504 -22.91 -4.83 9.19
N THR A 505 -22.87 -3.76 8.38
CA THR A 505 -22.21 -2.51 8.76
C THR A 505 -23.17 -1.58 9.46
N GLN A 506 -22.85 -1.15 10.69
CA GLN A 506 -23.66 -0.23 11.47
C GLN A 506 -22.84 0.96 11.97
N ALA A 507 -23.43 2.17 11.83
CA ALA A 507 -22.92 3.39 12.43
C ALA A 507 -24.04 4.08 13.22
N LEU A 508 -23.83 4.28 14.52
CA LEU A 508 -24.66 5.10 15.38
C LEU A 508 -24.05 6.50 15.43
N THR A 509 -24.73 7.48 14.84
CA THR A 509 -24.30 8.87 14.92
C THR A 509 -25.18 9.65 15.89
N VAL A 510 -24.53 10.44 16.76
CA VAL A 510 -25.18 11.23 17.80
C VAL A 510 -24.87 12.70 17.57
N ALA A 511 -25.91 13.52 17.52
CA ALA A 511 -25.83 14.97 17.37
C ALA A 511 -25.95 15.69 18.70
N THR A 512 -25.06 16.64 18.93
CA THR A 512 -25.09 17.55 20.08
C THR A 512 -25.00 18.99 19.57
N LEU A 513 -25.90 19.85 20.01
CA LEU A 513 -25.90 21.26 19.68
C LEU A 513 -25.37 22.06 20.86
N GLY A 514 -24.43 22.96 20.61
CA GLY A 514 -23.79 23.81 21.61
C GLY A 514 -24.04 25.29 21.32
N SER A 515 -23.66 26.13 22.27
CA SER A 515 -23.67 27.59 22.11
C SER A 515 -22.46 28.07 21.31
N SER A 516 -22.44 29.33 20.92
CA SER A 516 -21.28 29.94 20.25
C SER A 516 -19.97 29.89 21.06
N SER A 517 -20.05 29.70 22.39
CA SER A 517 -18.85 29.52 23.23
C SER A 517 -18.22 28.14 23.11
N ASP A 518 -18.91 27.18 22.53
CA ASP A 518 -18.48 25.78 22.38
C ASP A 518 -17.72 25.52 21.08
N VAL A 519 -17.45 26.57 20.28
CA VAL A 519 -16.62 26.46 19.06
C VAL A 519 -15.25 25.86 19.37
N GLN A 520 -14.76 25.00 18.51
CA GLN A 520 -13.39 24.52 18.61
C GLN A 520 -12.43 25.64 18.21
N ARG A 521 -11.54 26.02 19.11
CA ARG A 521 -10.46 26.97 18.80
C ARG A 521 -9.30 26.21 18.16
N ILE A 522 -8.80 26.74 17.04
CA ILE A 522 -7.70 26.18 16.26
C ILE A 522 -6.47 27.06 16.47
N ASP A 523 -5.39 26.48 16.97
CA ASP A 523 -4.08 27.14 17.13
C ASP A 523 -3.03 26.31 16.37
N THR A 524 -2.97 26.53 15.07
CA THR A 524 -2.07 25.87 14.12
C THR A 524 -1.36 26.88 13.23
N ILE A 525 -0.60 26.41 12.26
CA ILE A 525 0.03 27.26 11.24
C ILE A 525 -0.95 27.72 10.15
N SER A 526 -2.14 27.13 10.06
CA SER A 526 -3.17 27.55 9.11
C SER A 526 -3.80 28.90 9.50
N PRO A 527 -4.49 29.58 8.56
CA PRO A 527 -5.21 30.82 8.86
C PRO A 527 -6.53 30.55 9.63
N GLU A 528 -7.01 29.33 9.67
CA GLU A 528 -8.26 28.96 10.36
C GLU A 528 -8.06 29.06 11.88
N THR A 529 -8.98 29.73 12.56
CA THR A 529 -8.90 30.00 14.01
C THR A 529 -9.96 29.32 14.84
N GLU A 530 -11.08 28.94 14.21
CA GLU A 530 -12.20 28.29 14.89
C GLU A 530 -13.01 27.40 13.93
N LYS A 531 -13.70 26.43 14.50
CA LYS A 531 -14.54 25.48 13.79
C LYS A 531 -15.86 25.29 14.53
N ARG A 532 -16.97 25.54 13.84
CA ARG A 532 -18.33 25.47 14.36
C ARG A 532 -18.99 24.09 14.17
N TYR A 533 -18.60 23.38 13.12
CA TYR A 533 -19.06 22.03 12.82
C TYR A 533 -17.93 21.02 13.07
N LEU A 534 -18.22 20.02 13.89
CA LEU A 534 -17.27 19.03 14.36
C LEU A 534 -17.82 17.65 14.08
N HIS A 535 -17.04 16.80 13.42
CA HIS A 535 -17.41 15.40 13.21
C HIS A 535 -16.32 14.47 13.74
N HIS A 536 -16.61 13.77 14.83
CA HIS A 536 -15.74 12.77 15.40
C HIS A 536 -16.20 11.36 15.01
N TYR A 537 -15.24 10.51 14.69
CA TYR A 537 -15.45 9.14 14.25
C TYR A 537 -14.67 8.21 15.16
N ASN A 538 -15.34 7.19 15.68
CA ASN A 538 -14.77 6.18 16.56
C ASN A 538 -14.94 4.79 15.95
N PHE A 539 -13.82 4.03 15.90
CA PHE A 539 -13.79 2.66 15.42
C PHE A 539 -13.23 1.75 16.53
N PRO A 540 -14.03 1.37 17.51
CA PRO A 540 -13.58 0.53 18.61
C PRO A 540 -13.32 -0.91 18.16
N PRO A 541 -12.47 -1.67 18.88
CA PRO A 541 -12.09 -3.04 18.50
C PRO A 541 -13.27 -4.00 18.35
N TYR A 542 -14.33 -3.82 19.12
CA TYR A 542 -15.53 -4.67 19.01
C TYR A 542 -16.26 -4.56 17.67
N SER A 543 -16.03 -3.49 16.90
CA SER A 543 -16.61 -3.34 15.56
C SER A 543 -16.22 -4.47 14.60
N THR A 544 -15.08 -5.11 14.84
CA THR A 544 -14.56 -6.25 14.08
C THR A 544 -14.45 -7.52 14.93
N GLY A 545 -14.96 -7.50 16.16
CA GLY A 545 -14.86 -8.62 17.10
C GLY A 545 -13.45 -8.86 17.65
N GLU A 546 -12.58 -7.85 17.60
CA GLU A 546 -11.19 -7.95 18.06
C GLU A 546 -11.00 -7.43 19.47
N ASN A 547 -9.96 -7.94 20.17
CA ASN A 547 -9.47 -7.40 21.42
C ASN A 547 -8.20 -6.59 21.18
N LYS A 548 -8.26 -5.27 21.38
CA LYS A 548 -7.12 -4.35 21.26
C LYS A 548 -7.13 -3.33 22.40
N MET A 549 -5.95 -2.84 22.77
CA MET A 549 -5.85 -1.73 23.71
C MET A 549 -6.40 -0.44 23.06
N MET A 550 -7.31 0.23 23.73
CA MET A 550 -7.84 1.54 23.28
C MET A 550 -6.84 2.65 23.63
N ARG A 551 -6.27 3.28 22.59
CA ARG A 551 -5.24 4.34 22.73
C ARG A 551 -5.70 5.72 22.22
N GLY A 552 -7.01 5.93 22.08
CA GLY A 552 -7.58 7.12 21.42
C GLY A 552 -7.69 6.93 19.89
N PRO A 553 -8.15 7.97 19.15
CA PRO A 553 -8.40 7.88 17.71
C PRO A 553 -7.09 7.62 16.94
N SER A 554 -7.15 6.69 16.01
CA SER A 554 -6.07 6.40 15.07
C SER A 554 -6.03 7.42 13.93
N ARG A 555 -4.93 7.47 13.16
CA ARG A 555 -4.85 8.27 11.93
C ARG A 555 -5.99 7.92 10.94
N ARG A 556 -6.43 6.65 10.94
CA ARG A 556 -7.55 6.19 10.11
C ARG A 556 -8.89 6.78 10.59
N ASP A 557 -9.11 6.82 11.90
CA ASP A 557 -10.35 7.36 12.48
C ASP A 557 -10.51 8.84 12.14
N ILE A 558 -9.41 9.60 12.25
CA ILE A 558 -9.37 11.03 11.89
C ILE A 558 -9.68 11.21 10.39
N GLY A 559 -9.04 10.43 9.50
CA GLY A 559 -9.31 10.55 8.06
C GLY A 559 -10.73 10.15 7.66
N HIS A 560 -11.33 9.14 8.32
CA HIS A 560 -12.73 8.76 8.07
C HIS A 560 -13.71 9.80 8.60
N GLY A 561 -13.44 10.37 9.78
CA GLY A 561 -14.21 11.46 10.35
C GLY A 561 -14.20 12.69 9.45
N HIS A 562 -13.02 13.07 8.97
CA HIS A 562 -12.86 14.22 8.08
C HIS A 562 -13.62 14.06 6.74
N LEU A 563 -13.60 12.87 6.14
CA LEU A 563 -14.40 12.61 4.93
C LEU A 563 -15.89 12.78 5.18
N ALA A 564 -16.41 12.22 6.27
CA ALA A 564 -17.82 12.35 6.64
C ALA A 564 -18.18 13.80 7.01
N GLU A 565 -17.25 14.55 7.62
CA GLU A 565 -17.41 15.97 7.89
C GLU A 565 -17.53 16.79 6.61
N ARG A 566 -16.55 16.67 5.69
CA ARG A 566 -16.55 17.37 4.40
C ARG A 566 -17.82 17.07 3.58
N ALA A 567 -18.31 15.84 3.67
CA ALA A 567 -19.52 15.42 2.95
C ALA A 567 -20.77 16.24 3.31
N LEU A 568 -20.85 16.75 4.53
CA LEU A 568 -22.05 17.45 5.05
C LEU A 568 -21.92 18.97 5.01
N VAL A 569 -20.71 19.51 4.98
CA VAL A 569 -20.48 20.97 4.98
C VAL A 569 -21.35 21.73 3.96
N PRO A 570 -21.51 21.26 2.69
CA PRO A 570 -22.27 22.00 1.68
C PRO A 570 -23.77 22.09 1.95
N VAL A 571 -24.31 21.25 2.83
CA VAL A 571 -25.74 21.21 3.14
C VAL A 571 -26.10 21.79 4.50
N LEU A 572 -25.10 22.19 5.28
CA LEU A 572 -25.33 22.78 6.60
C LEU A 572 -25.86 24.22 6.49
N PRO A 573 -26.76 24.64 7.40
CA PRO A 573 -27.22 26.01 7.45
C PRO A 573 -26.11 26.98 7.84
N SER A 574 -26.21 28.22 7.39
CA SER A 574 -25.33 29.31 7.82
C SER A 574 -25.46 29.58 9.33
N HIS A 575 -24.50 30.32 9.90
CA HIS A 575 -24.57 30.69 11.33
C HIS A 575 -25.81 31.58 11.63
N ASP A 576 -26.20 32.43 10.70
CA ASP A 576 -27.32 33.34 10.87
C ASP A 576 -28.66 32.58 10.86
N GLU A 577 -28.77 31.51 10.08
CA GLU A 577 -29.97 30.66 10.01
C GLU A 577 -30.05 29.67 11.18
N PHE A 578 -28.93 29.18 11.67
CA PHE A 578 -28.86 28.19 12.75
C PHE A 578 -27.66 28.46 13.67
N PRO A 579 -27.80 29.32 14.70
CA PRO A 579 -26.69 29.85 15.49
C PRO A 579 -26.19 28.89 16.58
N TYR A 580 -26.04 27.62 16.25
CA TYR A 580 -25.50 26.58 17.14
C TYR A 580 -24.19 26.04 16.63
N VAL A 581 -23.32 25.62 17.55
CA VAL A 581 -22.22 24.71 17.28
C VAL A 581 -22.80 23.30 17.13
N ILE A 582 -22.43 22.63 16.07
CA ILE A 582 -22.91 21.28 15.76
C ILE A 582 -21.77 20.30 15.98
N ARG A 583 -21.97 19.33 16.87
CA ARG A 583 -21.01 18.24 17.07
C ARG A 583 -21.69 16.91 16.77
N LEU A 584 -21.15 16.18 15.80
CA LEU A 584 -21.52 14.80 15.50
C LEU A 584 -20.46 13.84 16.04
N VAL A 585 -20.89 12.71 16.57
CA VAL A 585 -20.02 11.60 16.93
C VAL A 585 -20.58 10.33 16.30
N SER A 586 -19.82 9.74 15.39
CA SER A 586 -20.17 8.47 14.75
C SER A 586 -19.45 7.32 15.44
N GLU A 587 -20.20 6.44 16.10
CA GLU A 587 -19.71 5.19 16.68
C GLU A 587 -19.93 4.05 15.68
N CYS A 588 -18.85 3.47 15.16
CA CYS A 588 -18.93 2.28 14.33
C CYS A 588 -19.18 1.05 15.20
N VAL A 589 -20.40 0.53 15.21
CA VAL A 589 -20.80 -0.58 16.11
C VAL A 589 -20.44 -1.93 15.53
N THR A 590 -20.60 -2.08 14.20
CA THR A 590 -20.13 -3.25 13.43
C THR A 590 -19.60 -2.82 12.08
N SER A 591 -18.65 -3.59 11.53
CA SER A 591 -17.96 -3.23 10.30
C SER A 591 -17.75 -4.43 9.38
N ASN A 592 -18.33 -4.34 8.18
CA ASN A 592 -18.01 -5.16 7.02
C ASN A 592 -18.15 -4.33 5.75
N GLY A 593 -17.11 -3.55 5.40
CA GLY A 593 -17.11 -2.60 4.31
C GLY A 593 -16.98 -1.15 4.79
N SER A 594 -17.35 -0.17 3.96
CA SER A 594 -17.12 1.25 4.26
C SER A 594 -17.97 1.77 5.42
N THR A 595 -17.32 1.99 6.55
CA THR A 595 -17.93 2.61 7.74
C THR A 595 -17.96 4.14 7.65
N SER A 596 -17.07 4.78 6.89
CA SER A 596 -17.13 6.24 6.66
C SER A 596 -18.38 6.63 5.90
N MET A 597 -18.82 5.82 4.91
CA MET A 597 -20.06 6.05 4.19
C MET A 597 -21.30 5.78 5.08
N ALA A 598 -21.23 4.76 5.93
CA ALA A 598 -22.26 4.54 6.94
C ALA A 598 -22.36 5.71 7.94
N SER A 599 -21.22 6.29 8.34
CA SER A 599 -21.16 7.48 9.20
C SER A 599 -21.77 8.70 8.52
N THR A 600 -21.49 8.93 7.24
CA THR A 600 -22.12 10.04 6.47
C THR A 600 -23.63 9.89 6.44
N CYS A 601 -24.16 8.69 6.14
CA CYS A 601 -25.61 8.44 6.14
C CYS A 601 -26.22 8.59 7.55
N GLY A 602 -25.57 8.04 8.58
CA GLY A 602 -26.00 8.19 9.97
C GLY A 602 -25.97 9.63 10.45
N SER A 603 -25.03 10.43 9.95
CA SER A 603 -24.93 11.86 10.26
C SER A 603 -26.07 12.67 9.67
N THR A 604 -26.47 12.39 8.44
CA THR A 604 -27.70 12.97 7.85
C THR A 604 -28.92 12.69 8.72
N LEU A 605 -29.11 11.44 9.17
CA LEU A 605 -30.22 11.05 10.03
C LEU A 605 -30.17 11.79 11.38
N ALA A 606 -29.00 11.86 12.01
CA ALA A 606 -28.82 12.53 13.31
C ALA A 606 -29.06 14.04 13.24
N LEU A 607 -28.64 14.71 12.15
CA LEU A 607 -28.88 16.13 11.92
C LEU A 607 -30.39 16.42 11.74
N MET A 608 -31.06 15.60 10.94
CA MET A 608 -32.49 15.75 10.71
C MET A 608 -33.31 15.46 11.99
N ASP A 609 -32.92 14.43 12.77
CA ASP A 609 -33.54 14.12 14.06
C ASP A 609 -33.33 15.25 15.09
N ALA A 610 -32.16 15.92 15.05
CA ALA A 610 -31.88 17.10 15.88
C ALA A 610 -32.57 18.39 15.42
N GLY A 611 -33.31 18.37 14.30
CA GLY A 611 -33.99 19.54 13.73
C GLY A 611 -33.03 20.54 13.07
N VAL A 612 -31.83 20.15 12.70
CA VAL A 612 -30.90 21.00 11.92
C VAL A 612 -31.48 21.16 10.51
N PRO A 613 -31.71 22.39 10.00
CA PRO A 613 -32.31 22.61 8.69
C PRO A 613 -31.27 22.46 7.56
N ILE A 614 -30.80 21.22 7.34
CA ILE A 614 -29.93 20.91 6.20
C ILE A 614 -30.71 21.10 4.89
N THR A 615 -30.03 21.60 3.86
CA THR A 615 -30.66 21.91 2.55
C THR A 615 -31.08 20.65 1.80
N ALA A 616 -30.35 19.54 1.95
CA ALA A 616 -30.66 18.25 1.36
C ALA A 616 -30.03 17.09 2.15
N PRO A 617 -30.62 15.88 2.14
CA PRO A 617 -29.98 14.71 2.72
C PRO A 617 -28.78 14.28 1.88
N VAL A 618 -27.66 13.96 2.55
CA VAL A 618 -26.43 13.42 1.95
C VAL A 618 -26.36 11.92 2.20
N ALA A 619 -26.04 11.18 1.17
CA ALA A 619 -25.71 9.75 1.25
C ALA A 619 -24.31 9.48 0.69
N GLY A 620 -23.78 8.29 0.99
CA GLY A 620 -22.47 7.90 0.50
C GLY A 620 -22.41 6.42 0.11
N ALA A 621 -21.65 6.12 -0.94
CA ALA A 621 -21.40 4.78 -1.43
C ALA A 621 -19.89 4.52 -1.58
N ALA A 622 -19.47 3.28 -1.34
CA ALA A 622 -18.11 2.82 -1.60
C ALA A 622 -18.11 1.95 -2.86
N MET A 623 -17.37 2.40 -3.86
CA MET A 623 -17.18 1.73 -5.13
C MET A 623 -15.87 0.98 -5.13
N GLY A 624 -15.85 -0.21 -5.70
CA GLY A 624 -14.64 -1.01 -5.91
C GLY A 624 -14.33 -1.19 -7.38
N LEU A 625 -13.10 -1.59 -7.66
CA LEU A 625 -12.63 -1.91 -9.01
C LEU A 625 -11.96 -3.26 -9.00
N ILE A 626 -12.26 -4.07 -10.00
CA ILE A 626 -11.46 -5.22 -10.39
C ILE A 626 -11.06 -5.04 -11.84
N SER A 627 -9.76 -4.98 -12.10
CA SER A 627 -9.20 -4.83 -13.45
C SER A 627 -8.28 -6.00 -13.77
N GLU A 628 -8.21 -6.39 -15.03
CA GLU A 628 -7.35 -7.47 -15.51
C GLU A 628 -6.27 -6.92 -16.46
N PRO A 629 -5.15 -7.65 -16.66
CA PRO A 629 -4.03 -7.17 -17.49
C PRO A 629 -4.38 -6.90 -18.96
N ASP A 630 -5.48 -7.45 -19.47
CA ASP A 630 -5.98 -7.23 -20.83
C ASP A 630 -6.74 -5.90 -20.98
N GLY A 631 -6.90 -5.14 -19.89
CA GLY A 631 -7.62 -3.88 -19.85
C GLY A 631 -9.12 -4.01 -19.56
N SER A 632 -9.65 -5.21 -19.39
CA SER A 632 -11.02 -5.42 -18.90
C SER A 632 -11.15 -4.99 -17.45
N PHE A 633 -12.30 -4.40 -17.08
CA PHE A 633 -12.55 -3.97 -15.72
C PHE A 633 -14.04 -4.05 -15.35
N VAL A 634 -14.28 -4.13 -14.07
CA VAL A 634 -15.63 -4.11 -13.49
C VAL A 634 -15.64 -3.19 -12.27
N VAL A 635 -16.63 -2.29 -12.22
CA VAL A 635 -16.91 -1.45 -11.05
C VAL A 635 -17.95 -2.13 -10.18
N LEU A 636 -17.70 -2.19 -8.87
CA LEU A 636 -18.58 -2.79 -7.87
C LEU A 636 -19.20 -1.70 -6.99
N THR A 637 -20.50 -1.77 -6.74
CA THR A 637 -21.19 -0.86 -5.81
C THR A 637 -21.32 -1.48 -4.42
N ASP A 638 -21.12 -0.71 -3.37
CA ASP A 638 -21.21 -1.14 -1.97
C ASP A 638 -20.34 -2.35 -1.65
N ILE A 639 -19.02 -2.16 -1.74
CA ILE A 639 -18.05 -3.22 -1.52
C ILE A 639 -17.97 -3.68 -0.06
N LEU A 640 -17.81 -4.99 0.11
CA LEU A 640 -17.48 -5.63 1.38
C LEU A 640 -15.99 -5.40 1.73
N GLY A 641 -15.63 -5.56 3.01
CA GLY A 641 -14.22 -5.54 3.41
C GLY A 641 -13.35 -6.58 2.69
N GLN A 642 -13.91 -7.74 2.35
CA GLN A 642 -13.20 -8.75 1.55
C GLN A 642 -13.02 -8.31 0.09
N GLU A 643 -13.98 -7.60 -0.50
CA GLU A 643 -13.89 -7.05 -1.86
C GLU A 643 -12.91 -5.88 -1.93
N ASP A 644 -12.88 -5.02 -0.91
CA ASP A 644 -11.84 -4.00 -0.76
C ASP A 644 -10.42 -4.64 -0.73
N ALA A 645 -10.24 -5.71 0.05
CA ALA A 645 -8.94 -6.39 0.16
C ALA A 645 -8.45 -7.03 -1.16
N ILE A 646 -9.36 -7.51 -2.01
CA ILE A 646 -9.01 -8.14 -3.30
C ILE A 646 -9.05 -7.18 -4.49
N GLY A 647 -9.73 -6.02 -4.35
CA GLY A 647 -9.93 -5.03 -5.39
C GLY A 647 -8.70 -4.14 -5.62
N ASP A 648 -8.77 -3.34 -6.68
CA ASP A 648 -7.72 -2.45 -7.17
C ASP A 648 -7.96 -0.99 -6.78
N MET A 649 -9.18 -0.65 -6.35
CA MET A 649 -9.59 0.69 -5.96
C MET A 649 -10.61 0.62 -4.82
N ASP A 650 -10.54 1.57 -3.90
CA ASP A 650 -11.57 1.95 -2.93
C ASP A 650 -11.96 3.40 -3.21
N PHE A 651 -13.13 3.60 -3.82
CA PHE A 651 -13.61 4.90 -4.24
C PHE A 651 -14.89 5.24 -3.46
N LYS A 652 -14.78 6.17 -2.54
CA LYS A 652 -15.88 6.67 -1.72
C LYS A 652 -16.41 7.95 -2.32
N VAL A 653 -17.71 7.99 -2.59
CA VAL A 653 -18.41 9.15 -3.15
C VAL A 653 -19.60 9.48 -2.27
N THR A 654 -19.73 10.75 -1.92
CA THR A 654 -20.87 11.29 -1.16
C THR A 654 -21.55 12.39 -1.96
N GLY A 655 -22.85 12.53 -1.77
CA GLY A 655 -23.60 13.58 -2.46
C GLY A 655 -25.07 13.59 -2.09
N THR A 656 -25.75 14.55 -2.68
CA THR A 656 -27.21 14.69 -2.72
C THR A 656 -27.72 14.22 -4.08
N ARG A 657 -29.00 14.47 -4.37
CA ARG A 657 -29.56 14.27 -5.73
C ARG A 657 -29.02 15.29 -6.75
N ASP A 658 -28.54 16.43 -6.27
CA ASP A 658 -28.15 17.56 -7.12
C ASP A 658 -26.66 17.57 -7.46
N GLY A 659 -25.82 16.84 -6.70
CA GLY A 659 -24.39 16.76 -6.97
C GLY A 659 -23.57 16.16 -5.84
N ILE A 660 -22.28 16.03 -6.11
CA ILE A 660 -21.26 15.47 -5.21
C ILE A 660 -20.89 16.49 -4.15
N THR A 661 -20.73 16.03 -2.90
CA THR A 661 -20.29 16.83 -1.76
C THR A 661 -18.87 16.49 -1.30
N ALA A 662 -18.46 15.22 -1.38
CA ALA A 662 -17.07 14.82 -1.14
C ALA A 662 -16.75 13.50 -1.84
N LEU A 663 -15.47 13.28 -2.09
CA LEU A 663 -14.99 12.00 -2.58
C LEU A 663 -13.57 11.69 -2.06
N GLN A 664 -13.27 10.41 -1.97
CA GLN A 664 -11.95 9.91 -1.64
C GLN A 664 -11.68 8.64 -2.44
N MET A 665 -10.55 8.60 -3.15
CA MET A 665 -10.15 7.46 -3.96
C MET A 665 -8.75 6.99 -3.57
N ASP A 666 -8.66 5.71 -3.25
CA ASP A 666 -7.42 4.98 -2.96
C ASP A 666 -7.19 3.94 -4.06
N ILE A 667 -6.06 4.01 -4.73
CA ILE A 667 -5.70 3.10 -5.83
C ILE A 667 -4.59 2.17 -5.36
N LYS A 668 -4.74 0.87 -5.65
CA LYS A 668 -3.81 -0.19 -5.24
C LYS A 668 -2.99 -0.76 -6.41
N VAL A 669 -3.26 -0.27 -7.61
CA VAL A 669 -2.57 -0.60 -8.87
C VAL A 669 -1.82 0.62 -9.39
N GLN A 670 -1.06 0.46 -10.47
CA GLN A 670 -0.25 1.55 -11.04
C GLN A 670 -1.07 2.53 -11.90
N GLY A 671 -2.35 2.74 -11.54
CA GLY A 671 -3.22 3.74 -12.13
C GLY A 671 -4.53 3.20 -12.69
N ILE A 672 -5.43 4.12 -12.98
CA ILE A 672 -6.74 3.85 -13.57
C ILE A 672 -6.99 4.77 -14.77
N SER A 673 -7.82 4.31 -15.70
CA SER A 673 -8.20 5.08 -16.89
C SER A 673 -9.32 6.08 -16.59
N GLU A 674 -9.49 7.07 -17.47
CA GLU A 674 -10.62 8.00 -17.43
C GLU A 674 -11.98 7.29 -17.42
N ALA A 675 -12.11 6.21 -18.22
CA ALA A 675 -13.34 5.42 -18.27
C ALA A 675 -13.75 4.87 -16.90
N ILE A 676 -12.79 4.39 -16.12
CA ILE A 676 -13.01 3.87 -14.76
C ILE A 676 -13.51 4.97 -13.82
N ILE A 677 -12.93 6.17 -13.89
CA ILE A 677 -13.35 7.31 -13.08
C ILE A 677 -14.79 7.70 -13.38
N ARG A 678 -15.13 7.85 -14.67
CA ARG A 678 -16.47 8.24 -15.12
C ARG A 678 -17.52 7.18 -14.76
N ASP A 679 -17.21 5.91 -14.96
CA ASP A 679 -18.11 4.81 -14.62
C ASP A 679 -18.32 4.68 -13.11
N GLY A 680 -17.25 4.82 -12.32
CA GLY A 680 -17.31 4.83 -10.86
C GLY A 680 -18.18 5.95 -10.30
N LEU A 681 -18.03 7.19 -10.80
CA LEU A 681 -18.85 8.34 -10.40
C LEU A 681 -20.32 8.14 -10.79
N LYS A 682 -20.58 7.68 -12.02
CA LYS A 682 -21.94 7.42 -12.51
C LYS A 682 -22.65 6.35 -11.69
N GLN A 683 -21.99 5.25 -11.38
CA GLN A 683 -22.57 4.18 -10.57
C GLN A 683 -22.79 4.62 -9.11
N ALA A 684 -21.91 5.44 -8.54
CA ALA A 684 -22.05 6.00 -7.20
C ALA A 684 -23.29 6.86 -7.06
#